data_8e516e759046af5c92888cc5fb33494e
#
_entry.id   8e516e759046af5c92888cc5fb33494e
#
_cell.length_a   1.000
_cell.length_b   1.000
_cell.length_c   1.000
_cell.angle_alpha   90.00
_cell.angle_beta   90.00
_cell.angle_gamma   90.00
#
_symmetry.space_group_name_H-M   'P 1'
#
loop_
_entity.id
_entity.type
_entity.pdbx_description
1 polymer ?
#
loop_
_entity_poly.entity_id
_entity_poly.type
_entity_poly.pdbx_seq_one_letter_code
_entity_poly.pdbx_strand_id
1 'polypeptide(L)'
;MDHLPPDPVPFGGVVANTYAESTPDWPPPVRPPAGAPNIVLIMVDDLGFGQLSSFGGPIEAPHLSELAANGLRYNNFHTTALCSPSRAALLTGRNHHSVGFATIAEMASGFPGANSFLPKSAASIAEVLRQTGYATYCAGKWHLTPTSEQTAAGPFDRWPLGLGFERFYGFLPGEVDQWHPMMTVDNHRIETPTHGRRNPDGSTNDYHVSEDIVNASIKMLRDQQQVASGRPFFLYLPFGAPHCPFHAPPEYIDHYAGRFDDGWDVHRQATYERQLEMGIIPEGTDLPPRNRAVSAWESLDPEAQRLYARLQETFCGFVDHTDAQIGRLMDALRELGVFDDTAVIFLSDNGASSEGGQHGTTNTERFRNLMFMEVDEMVDDIDHMGSRHTDPHYPIGWSQAGNAPFQRWKRDTHRGGNTDPMIIHWPAQIAPEDRGSIRSQYHHITDLFPTLLDLAGLPVPGRVNGVDQQPLEGDSFAATITNGDAPNVKATQYYEMLGSRAIWHEGWTAVTWHKPGTDWADDPWELYHQDADYSQAHDLAAKHPEKLAELIELWWEEAREHNVLPLDDRGRERFIDPTRPAASEDREVYRYYRGTTPIPNPSLPVILNTPHTITARLTAQSGDEGVLVSQGGELAGWVLFVQDGRAHYIHNVLKIE
;
A
#
# COMPACT_ATOMS: atom_id res chain seq x y z
N MET A 1 10.31 26.94 11.53
CA MET A 1 9.74 27.64 10.34
C MET A 1 8.23 27.46 10.40
N ASP A 2 7.49 28.54 10.67
CA ASP A 2 6.03 28.43 10.83
C ASP A 2 5.29 28.33 9.49
N HIS A 3 5.98 28.60 8.37
CA HIS A 3 5.41 28.52 7.02
C HIS A 3 6.44 28.07 5.96
N LEU A 4 5.92 27.46 4.92
CA LEU A 4 6.66 27.00 3.74
C LEU A 4 5.99 27.49 2.45
N PRO A 5 6.75 27.90 1.41
CA PRO A 5 8.20 28.10 1.43
C PRO A 5 8.62 29.23 2.38
N PRO A 6 9.88 29.26 2.83
CA PRO A 6 10.39 30.38 3.63
C PRO A 6 10.27 31.70 2.88
N ASP A 7 10.14 32.80 3.63
CA ASP A 7 10.14 34.14 3.02
C ASP A 7 11.40 34.37 2.17
N PRO A 8 11.27 35.08 1.04
CA PRO A 8 12.42 35.43 0.23
C PRO A 8 13.42 36.24 1.05
N VAL A 9 14.69 35.85 1.00
CA VAL A 9 15.77 36.63 1.62
C VAL A 9 15.90 37.95 0.87
N PRO A 10 15.87 39.13 1.56
CA PRO A 10 16.07 40.39 0.91
C PRO A 10 17.41 40.46 0.18
N PHE A 11 17.43 41.10 -0.98
CA PHE A 11 18.65 41.30 -1.74
C PHE A 11 19.67 42.09 -0.91
N GLY A 12 20.82 41.52 -0.61
CA GLY A 12 21.89 42.12 0.19
C GLY A 12 23.02 42.76 -0.62
N GLY A 13 22.91 42.72 -1.95
CA GLY A 13 23.92 43.28 -2.86
C GLY A 13 23.75 44.79 -3.13
N VAL A 14 24.48 45.28 -4.12
CA VAL A 14 24.41 46.64 -4.58
C VAL A 14 24.01 46.69 -6.05
N VAL A 15 22.95 47.38 -6.38
CA VAL A 15 22.54 47.68 -7.77
C VAL A 15 22.96 49.09 -8.10
N ALA A 16 24.04 49.27 -8.88
CA ALA A 16 24.50 50.51 -9.42
C ALA A 16 24.11 50.65 -10.90
N ASN A 17 24.56 51.71 -11.57
CA ASN A 17 24.23 51.94 -12.98
C ASN A 17 24.87 50.92 -13.95
N THR A 18 25.99 50.35 -13.56
CA THR A 18 26.71 49.36 -14.38
C THR A 18 27.00 48.08 -13.57
N TYR A 19 27.20 46.97 -14.26
CA TYR A 19 27.62 45.71 -13.63
C TYR A 19 28.93 45.83 -12.86
N ALA A 20 29.88 46.61 -13.39
CA ALA A 20 31.20 46.80 -12.77
C ALA A 20 31.13 47.56 -11.43
N GLU A 21 30.08 48.32 -11.21
CA GLU A 21 29.82 49.09 -9.98
C GLU A 21 28.85 48.38 -9.04
N SER A 22 28.28 47.27 -9.50
CA SER A 22 27.26 46.52 -8.77
C SER A 22 27.92 45.32 -8.04
N THR A 23 27.29 44.89 -6.94
CA THR A 23 27.65 43.66 -6.21
C THR A 23 26.48 42.71 -6.26
N PRO A 24 26.65 41.53 -6.93
CA PRO A 24 25.58 40.54 -6.95
C PRO A 24 25.41 39.89 -5.59
N ASP A 25 24.17 39.50 -5.28
CA ASP A 25 23.82 38.68 -4.12
C ASP A 25 22.80 37.64 -4.58
N TRP A 26 23.19 36.35 -4.42
CA TRP A 26 22.33 35.25 -4.81
C TRP A 26 21.57 34.75 -3.59
N PRO A 27 20.25 34.46 -3.72
CA PRO A 27 19.53 33.85 -2.63
C PRO A 27 20.19 32.51 -2.24
N PRO A 28 20.40 32.26 -0.93
CA PRO A 28 20.99 31.00 -0.49
C PRO A 28 20.06 29.83 -0.87
N PRO A 29 20.62 28.69 -1.27
CA PRO A 29 19.81 27.50 -1.49
C PRO A 29 19.15 27.06 -0.18
N VAL A 30 17.90 26.65 -0.25
CA VAL A 30 17.20 26.01 0.89
C VAL A 30 17.89 24.67 1.18
N ARG A 31 18.24 24.46 2.44
CA ARG A 31 18.88 23.23 2.91
C ARG A 31 18.25 22.80 4.22
N PRO A 32 18.11 21.46 4.43
CA PRO A 32 17.67 20.96 5.73
C PRO A 32 18.77 21.20 6.79
N PRO A 33 18.44 21.01 8.09
CA PRO A 33 19.42 21.08 9.16
C PRO A 33 20.65 20.20 8.90
N ALA A 34 21.81 20.63 9.41
CA ALA A 34 23.01 19.83 9.32
C ALA A 34 22.85 18.49 10.06
N GLY A 35 23.21 17.38 9.41
CA GLY A 35 23.02 16.03 9.96
C GLY A 35 21.64 15.42 9.71
N ALA A 36 20.77 16.08 8.94
CA ALA A 36 19.51 15.50 8.52
C ALA A 36 19.77 14.22 7.67
N PRO A 37 19.16 13.07 8.00
CA PRO A 37 19.44 11.80 7.36
C PRO A 37 18.80 11.70 5.97
N ASN A 38 19.28 10.75 5.16
CA ASN A 38 18.47 10.21 4.08
C ASN A 38 17.34 9.36 4.68
N ILE A 39 16.20 9.29 3.98
CA ILE A 39 15.04 8.52 4.42
C ILE A 39 14.58 7.63 3.27
N VAL A 40 14.49 6.32 3.53
CA VAL A 40 13.87 5.34 2.65
C VAL A 40 12.67 4.74 3.37
N LEU A 41 11.48 5.00 2.85
CA LEU A 41 10.23 4.48 3.40
C LEU A 41 9.68 3.42 2.44
N ILE A 42 9.82 2.15 2.82
CA ILE A 42 9.37 0.99 2.07
C ILE A 42 8.03 0.54 2.62
N MET A 43 7.02 0.50 1.77
CA MET A 43 5.70 0.00 2.13
C MET A 43 5.33 -1.17 1.22
N VAL A 44 4.92 -2.27 1.80
CA VAL A 44 4.32 -3.40 1.07
C VAL A 44 2.81 -3.42 1.27
N ASP A 45 2.09 -4.19 0.48
CA ASP A 45 0.65 -4.16 0.32
C ASP A 45 0.04 -5.52 0.68
N ASP A 46 -0.84 -5.56 1.70
CA ASP A 46 -1.52 -6.79 2.14
C ASP A 46 -0.61 -7.83 2.87
N LEU A 47 0.46 -7.40 3.51
CA LEU A 47 1.33 -8.31 4.27
C LEU A 47 0.93 -8.34 5.75
N GLY A 48 0.45 -9.48 6.22
CA GLY A 48 0.02 -9.67 7.61
C GLY A 48 1.17 -9.77 8.61
N PHE A 49 0.87 -9.51 9.88
CA PHE A 49 1.83 -9.48 10.99
C PHE A 49 2.66 -10.76 11.14
N GLY A 50 2.03 -11.93 10.92
CA GLY A 50 2.65 -13.25 11.12
C GLY A 50 3.21 -13.88 9.84
N GLN A 51 3.48 -13.14 8.76
CA GLN A 51 3.94 -13.74 7.51
C GLN A 51 5.47 -13.78 7.36
N LEU A 52 6.18 -12.74 7.80
CA LEU A 52 7.65 -12.69 7.71
C LEU A 52 8.35 -13.50 8.80
N SER A 53 9.44 -14.17 8.46
CA SER A 53 10.27 -14.92 9.41
C SER A 53 10.83 -14.04 10.55
N SER A 54 11.11 -12.76 10.29
CA SER A 54 11.51 -11.79 11.31
C SER A 54 10.41 -11.49 12.34
N PHE A 55 9.14 -11.84 12.06
CA PHE A 55 7.98 -11.77 12.94
C PHE A 55 7.37 -13.17 13.23
N GLY A 56 8.15 -14.23 13.12
CA GLY A 56 7.75 -15.60 13.43
C GLY A 56 7.05 -16.33 12.29
N GLY A 57 6.85 -15.73 11.14
CA GLY A 57 6.16 -16.28 9.97
C GLY A 57 6.95 -17.33 9.20
N PRO A 58 6.33 -17.97 8.20
CA PRO A 58 6.96 -19.00 7.39
C PRO A 58 7.77 -18.47 6.21
N ILE A 59 7.63 -17.18 5.85
CA ILE A 59 8.24 -16.63 4.65
C ILE A 59 9.67 -16.19 4.93
N GLU A 60 10.58 -16.77 4.21
CA GLU A 60 11.98 -16.40 4.25
C GLU A 60 12.18 -15.09 3.49
N ALA A 61 12.59 -14.04 4.22
CA ALA A 61 12.88 -12.72 3.68
C ALA A 61 14.25 -12.29 4.23
N PRO A 62 15.35 -12.77 3.64
CA PRO A 62 16.68 -12.61 4.21
C PRO A 62 17.13 -11.16 4.34
N HIS A 63 16.77 -10.29 3.39
CA HIS A 63 17.15 -8.88 3.44
C HIS A 63 16.36 -8.08 4.48
N LEU A 64 15.05 -8.32 4.60
CA LEU A 64 14.24 -7.77 5.70
C LEU A 64 14.67 -8.31 7.06
N SER A 65 15.06 -9.59 7.12
CA SER A 65 15.61 -10.21 8.34
C SER A 65 16.95 -9.58 8.74
N GLU A 66 17.82 -9.24 7.77
CA GLU A 66 19.05 -8.48 8.03
C GLU A 66 18.75 -7.08 8.58
N LEU A 67 17.78 -6.36 7.97
CA LEU A 67 17.36 -5.05 8.47
C LEU A 67 16.78 -5.15 9.89
N ALA A 68 15.95 -6.16 10.17
CA ALA A 68 15.38 -6.41 11.49
C ALA A 68 16.43 -6.76 12.55
N ALA A 69 17.40 -7.60 12.19
CA ALA A 69 18.47 -8.04 13.10
C ALA A 69 19.46 -6.90 13.45
N ASN A 70 19.65 -5.94 12.54
CA ASN A 70 20.53 -4.78 12.71
C ASN A 70 19.75 -3.48 13.01
N GLY A 71 18.44 -3.55 13.13
CA GLY A 71 17.53 -2.46 13.40
C GLY A 71 16.61 -2.75 14.59
N LEU A 72 15.41 -2.21 14.54
CA LEU A 72 14.36 -2.34 15.55
C LEU A 72 13.11 -2.94 14.91
N ARG A 73 12.43 -3.82 15.64
CA ARG A 73 11.11 -4.36 15.27
C ARG A 73 10.04 -3.75 16.14
N TYR A 74 8.99 -3.25 15.52
CA TYR A 74 7.83 -2.70 16.23
C TYR A 74 6.70 -3.72 16.16
N ASN A 75 6.29 -4.26 17.30
CA ASN A 75 5.26 -5.29 17.38
C ASN A 75 3.86 -4.74 17.70
N ASN A 76 3.74 -3.44 17.92
CA ASN A 76 2.48 -2.77 18.28
C ASN A 76 2.25 -1.53 17.42
N PHE A 77 2.57 -1.67 16.12
CA PHE A 77 2.35 -0.64 15.12
C PHE A 77 1.02 -0.90 14.40
N HIS A 78 0.23 0.16 14.20
CA HIS A 78 -1.13 0.07 13.67
C HIS A 78 -1.32 0.90 12.40
N THR A 79 -2.15 0.38 11.51
CA THR A 79 -2.57 1.03 10.26
C THR A 79 -4.08 1.25 10.25
N THR A 80 -4.69 1.56 9.09
CA THR A 80 -6.13 1.83 8.98
C THR A 80 -6.97 0.64 8.50
N ALA A 81 -6.38 -0.53 8.38
CA ALA A 81 -6.97 -1.77 7.84
C ALA A 81 -7.28 -1.76 6.32
N LEU A 82 -6.83 -0.74 5.56
CA LEU A 82 -7.03 -0.68 4.11
C LEU A 82 -6.01 0.26 3.43
N CYS A 83 -5.61 -0.07 2.20
CA CYS A 83 -4.46 0.54 1.51
C CYS A 83 -4.56 2.07 1.28
N SER A 84 -5.55 2.63 0.54
CA SER A 84 -5.62 4.09 0.32
C SER A 84 -5.74 4.88 1.62
N PRO A 85 -6.60 4.49 2.58
CA PRO A 85 -6.67 5.14 3.89
C PRO A 85 -5.33 5.18 4.62
N SER A 86 -4.59 4.05 4.68
CA SER A 86 -3.26 4.00 5.32
C SER A 86 -2.25 4.90 4.62
N ARG A 87 -2.24 4.91 3.28
CA ARG A 87 -1.35 5.78 2.49
C ARG A 87 -1.67 7.25 2.68
N ALA A 88 -2.95 7.63 2.76
CA ALA A 88 -3.38 8.98 3.06
C ALA A 88 -2.96 9.42 4.47
N ALA A 89 -3.19 8.56 5.48
CA ALA A 89 -2.79 8.82 6.86
C ALA A 89 -1.27 8.95 7.01
N LEU A 90 -0.49 8.06 6.39
CA LEU A 90 0.97 8.10 6.36
C LEU A 90 1.50 9.41 5.82
N LEU A 91 1.05 9.78 4.62
CA LEU A 91 1.62 10.92 3.91
C LEU A 91 1.18 12.27 4.48
N THR A 92 0.09 12.32 5.22
CA THR A 92 -0.46 13.56 5.77
C THR A 92 -0.30 13.72 7.27
N GLY A 93 -0.06 12.64 8.03
CA GLY A 93 -0.01 12.65 9.49
C GLY A 93 -1.37 12.92 10.15
N ARG A 94 -2.46 12.64 9.42
CA ARG A 94 -3.85 12.83 9.87
C ARG A 94 -4.64 11.57 9.65
N ASN A 95 -5.67 11.37 10.45
CA ASN A 95 -6.60 10.27 10.26
C ASN A 95 -7.20 10.33 8.83
N HIS A 96 -7.39 9.19 8.26
CA HIS A 96 -7.77 9.07 6.84
C HIS A 96 -9.12 9.74 6.51
N HIS A 97 -10.08 9.76 7.45
CA HIS A 97 -11.35 10.47 7.28
C HIS A 97 -11.15 11.99 7.31
N SER A 98 -10.24 12.51 8.15
CA SER A 98 -9.94 13.95 8.22
C SER A 98 -9.41 14.50 6.88
N VAL A 99 -8.93 13.61 6.01
CA VAL A 99 -8.37 13.96 4.70
C VAL A 99 -9.13 13.33 3.52
N GLY A 100 -10.34 12.80 3.76
CA GLY A 100 -11.27 12.38 2.72
C GLY A 100 -11.14 10.93 2.25
N PHE A 101 -10.43 10.07 2.96
CA PHE A 101 -10.16 8.67 2.56
C PHE A 101 -10.79 7.65 3.50
N ALA A 102 -12.12 7.69 3.70
CA ALA A 102 -12.82 6.65 4.45
C ALA A 102 -12.59 5.23 3.89
N THR A 103 -12.30 5.13 2.60
CA THR A 103 -12.04 3.86 1.89
C THR A 103 -11.13 4.11 0.68
N ILE A 104 -10.97 3.10 -0.19
CA ILE A 104 -10.19 3.24 -1.43
C ILE A 104 -10.79 4.29 -2.37
N ALA A 105 -9.94 4.90 -3.20
CA ALA A 105 -10.34 5.96 -4.13
C ALA A 105 -11.46 5.53 -5.10
N GLU A 106 -11.51 4.25 -5.44
CA GLU A 106 -12.52 3.64 -6.31
C GLU A 106 -13.92 3.56 -5.67
N MET A 107 -14.01 3.66 -4.34
CA MET A 107 -15.26 3.59 -3.57
C MET A 107 -15.63 4.94 -2.94
N ALA A 108 -15.07 6.04 -3.43
CA ALA A 108 -15.37 7.38 -2.91
C ALA A 108 -16.87 7.70 -2.93
N SER A 109 -17.32 8.44 -1.93
CA SER A 109 -18.66 9.01 -1.82
C SER A 109 -18.61 10.53 -1.68
N GLY A 110 -19.74 11.22 -1.82
CA GLY A 110 -19.80 12.70 -1.85
C GLY A 110 -19.66 13.39 -0.49
N PHE A 111 -19.19 12.70 0.56
CA PHE A 111 -19.08 13.26 1.91
C PHE A 111 -17.63 13.70 2.21
N PRO A 112 -17.42 14.70 3.09
CA PRO A 112 -16.08 15.25 3.36
C PRO A 112 -15.04 14.21 3.74
N GLY A 113 -15.39 13.25 4.59
CA GLY A 113 -14.47 12.19 5.03
C GLY A 113 -14.27 11.04 4.03
N ALA A 114 -14.99 11.04 2.88
CA ALA A 114 -15.04 9.87 1.99
C ALA A 114 -14.96 10.21 0.49
N ASN A 115 -14.56 11.43 0.13
CA ASN A 115 -14.57 11.90 -1.26
C ASN A 115 -13.29 11.59 -2.05
N SER A 116 -12.24 11.11 -1.42
CA SER A 116 -10.91 10.80 -1.97
C SER A 116 -10.18 12.00 -2.58
N PHE A 117 -10.53 13.22 -2.18
CA PHE A 117 -9.87 14.45 -2.60
C PHE A 117 -9.00 15.00 -1.47
N LEU A 118 -7.72 14.66 -1.42
CA LEU A 118 -6.79 15.21 -0.43
C LEU A 118 -6.85 16.74 -0.42
N PRO A 119 -7.16 17.38 0.71
CA PRO A 119 -7.26 18.83 0.79
C PRO A 119 -5.86 19.48 0.86
N LYS A 120 -5.71 20.69 0.30
CA LYS A 120 -4.45 21.45 0.40
C LYS A 120 -4.06 21.83 1.83
N SER A 121 -5.00 21.81 2.76
CA SER A 121 -4.76 22.01 4.20
C SER A 121 -4.15 20.78 4.90
N ALA A 122 -3.91 19.69 4.16
CA ALA A 122 -3.20 18.52 4.63
C ALA A 122 -2.02 18.24 3.67
N ALA A 123 -1.02 19.10 3.70
CA ALA A 123 0.18 18.93 2.89
C ALA A 123 0.86 17.60 3.21
N SER A 124 1.38 16.93 2.17
CA SER A 124 2.11 15.68 2.33
C SER A 124 3.48 15.90 2.96
N ILE A 125 4.02 14.86 3.58
CA ILE A 125 5.41 14.85 4.09
C ILE A 125 6.42 15.14 2.96
N ALA A 126 6.17 14.66 1.74
CA ALA A 126 7.03 14.92 0.59
C ALA A 126 7.07 16.42 0.24
N GLU A 127 5.92 17.12 0.29
CA GLU A 127 5.86 18.57 0.05
C GLU A 127 6.63 19.35 1.13
N VAL A 128 6.50 18.97 2.39
CA VAL A 128 7.23 19.61 3.49
C VAL A 128 8.74 19.38 3.36
N LEU A 129 9.16 18.14 3.14
CA LEU A 129 10.58 17.80 2.96
C LEU A 129 11.19 18.48 1.73
N ARG A 130 10.47 18.51 0.59
CA ARG A 130 10.92 19.19 -0.63
C ARG A 130 11.19 20.67 -0.39
N GLN A 131 10.27 21.36 0.28
CA GLN A 131 10.40 22.81 0.55
C GLN A 131 11.45 23.12 1.62
N THR A 132 11.90 22.12 2.37
CA THR A 132 13.02 22.26 3.32
C THR A 132 14.36 21.78 2.76
N GLY A 133 14.39 21.39 1.46
CA GLY A 133 15.63 21.12 0.74
C GLY A 133 15.96 19.66 0.47
N TYR A 134 15.10 18.72 0.86
CA TYR A 134 15.24 17.31 0.47
C TYR A 134 14.98 17.11 -1.04
N ALA A 135 15.65 16.12 -1.62
CA ALA A 135 15.20 15.50 -2.87
C ALA A 135 14.08 14.50 -2.54
N THR A 136 12.96 14.54 -3.28
CA THR A 136 11.78 13.73 -2.94
C THR A 136 11.37 12.85 -4.11
N TYR A 137 11.38 11.53 -3.90
CA TYR A 137 11.15 10.53 -4.92
C TYR A 137 10.07 9.55 -4.48
N CYS A 138 9.20 9.16 -5.42
CA CYS A 138 8.22 8.10 -5.23
C CYS A 138 8.36 7.07 -6.35
N ALA A 139 8.47 5.78 -5.99
CA ALA A 139 8.54 4.69 -6.97
C ALA A 139 7.63 3.54 -6.55
N GLY A 140 6.54 3.29 -7.28
CA GLY A 140 5.61 2.19 -7.03
C GLY A 140 4.13 2.58 -7.04
N LYS A 141 3.33 1.93 -6.17
CA LYS A 141 1.88 2.12 -6.03
C LYS A 141 1.55 3.46 -5.38
N TRP A 142 0.69 4.25 -6.05
CA TRP A 142 0.23 5.53 -5.49
C TRP A 142 -1.09 5.43 -4.72
N HIS A 143 -2.15 5.06 -5.40
CA HIS A 143 -3.49 4.80 -4.87
C HIS A 143 -4.17 5.97 -4.12
N LEU A 144 -3.78 7.22 -4.40
CA LEU A 144 -4.35 8.44 -3.78
C LEU A 144 -4.91 9.44 -4.79
N THR A 145 -4.87 9.12 -6.10
CA THR A 145 -5.50 9.96 -7.11
C THR A 145 -6.96 9.56 -7.29
N PRO A 146 -7.92 10.47 -7.16
CA PRO A 146 -9.33 10.19 -7.47
C PRO A 146 -9.47 9.58 -8.86
N THR A 147 -10.35 8.61 -9.01
CA THR A 147 -10.53 7.92 -10.32
C THR A 147 -10.88 8.87 -11.46
N SER A 148 -11.60 9.95 -11.17
CA SER A 148 -11.93 10.99 -12.15
C SER A 148 -10.73 11.81 -12.63
N GLU A 149 -9.61 11.81 -11.90
CA GLU A 149 -8.39 12.55 -12.22
C GLU A 149 -7.29 11.65 -12.81
N GLN A 150 -7.50 10.34 -12.92
CA GLN A 150 -6.52 9.39 -13.45
C GLN A 150 -6.45 9.40 -14.98
N THR A 151 -6.55 10.54 -15.62
CA THR A 151 -6.52 10.70 -17.07
C THR A 151 -5.21 11.33 -17.56
N ALA A 152 -4.85 11.10 -18.82
CA ALA A 152 -3.70 11.75 -19.44
C ALA A 152 -3.85 13.30 -19.55
N ALA A 153 -5.05 13.81 -19.32
CA ALA A 153 -5.35 15.24 -19.31
C ALA A 153 -5.36 15.85 -17.89
N GLY A 154 -5.16 15.03 -16.85
CA GLY A 154 -5.24 15.47 -15.44
C GLY A 154 -6.68 15.70 -14.97
N PRO A 155 -6.88 16.57 -13.96
CA PRO A 155 -5.88 17.45 -13.32
C PRO A 155 -4.80 16.68 -12.57
N PHE A 156 -3.60 17.25 -12.44
CA PHE A 156 -2.42 16.60 -11.87
C PHE A 156 -2.13 17.01 -10.42
N ASP A 157 -3.01 17.81 -9.80
CA ASP A 157 -2.81 18.34 -8.44
C ASP A 157 -2.72 17.25 -7.37
N ARG A 158 -3.36 16.07 -7.58
CA ARG A 158 -3.37 14.93 -6.66
C ARG A 158 -2.59 13.72 -7.18
N TRP A 159 -1.79 13.95 -8.21
CA TRP A 159 -0.76 13.01 -8.63
C TRP A 159 0.49 13.18 -7.74
N PRO A 160 1.42 12.24 -7.73
CA PRO A 160 2.59 12.33 -6.84
C PRO A 160 3.35 13.64 -6.92
N LEU A 161 3.57 14.19 -8.14
CA LEU A 161 4.28 15.45 -8.31
C LEU A 161 3.48 16.63 -7.73
N GLY A 162 2.16 16.64 -7.91
CA GLY A 162 1.26 17.65 -7.34
C GLY A 162 1.21 17.64 -5.81
N LEU A 163 1.63 16.52 -5.19
CA LEU A 163 1.72 16.33 -3.75
C LEU A 163 3.18 16.38 -3.22
N GLY A 164 4.11 16.95 -4.00
CA GLY A 164 5.42 17.33 -3.52
C GLY A 164 6.58 16.38 -3.85
N PHE A 165 6.36 15.31 -4.58
CA PHE A 165 7.46 14.52 -5.11
C PHE A 165 8.08 15.20 -6.34
N GLU A 166 9.40 15.24 -6.42
CA GLU A 166 10.11 15.79 -7.59
C GLU A 166 10.13 14.81 -8.75
N ARG A 167 10.07 13.51 -8.47
CA ARG A 167 10.01 12.45 -9.47
C ARG A 167 9.06 11.34 -9.01
N PHE A 168 8.40 10.76 -10.00
CA PHE A 168 7.53 9.60 -9.82
C PHE A 168 7.80 8.55 -10.89
N TYR A 169 7.84 7.29 -10.50
CA TYR A 169 7.84 6.13 -11.38
C TYR A 169 6.97 5.04 -10.78
N GLY A 170 5.84 4.67 -11.41
CA GLY A 170 4.96 3.68 -10.83
C GLY A 170 3.57 3.66 -11.46
N PHE A 171 2.56 3.35 -10.67
CA PHE A 171 1.19 3.26 -11.11
C PHE A 171 0.22 3.94 -10.13
N LEU A 172 -0.91 4.43 -10.68
CA LEU A 172 -1.87 5.24 -9.92
C LEU A 172 -2.98 4.42 -9.26
N PRO A 173 -3.52 3.33 -9.86
CA PRO A 173 -4.60 2.53 -9.29
C PRO A 173 -4.15 1.68 -8.09
N GLY A 174 -5.12 1.01 -7.45
CA GLY A 174 -4.89 0.17 -6.28
C GLY A 174 -4.12 -1.12 -6.53
N GLU A 175 -4.07 -1.56 -7.77
CA GLU A 175 -3.38 -2.79 -8.18
C GLU A 175 -3.03 -2.75 -9.66
N VAL A 176 -2.11 -3.59 -10.06
CA VAL A 176 -1.75 -3.82 -11.47
C VAL A 176 -1.30 -5.27 -11.67
N ASP A 177 -1.45 -5.76 -12.88
CA ASP A 177 -0.74 -6.95 -13.35
C ASP A 177 0.77 -6.70 -13.23
N GLN A 178 1.51 -7.62 -12.59
CA GLN A 178 2.94 -7.42 -12.32
C GLN A 178 3.79 -7.64 -13.58
N TRP A 179 3.27 -8.36 -14.59
CA TRP A 179 3.93 -8.64 -15.86
C TRP A 179 3.59 -7.60 -16.94
N HIS A 180 2.37 -7.03 -16.90
CA HIS A 180 1.85 -6.07 -17.88
C HIS A 180 1.18 -4.85 -17.22
N PRO A 181 1.87 -4.13 -16.32
CA PRO A 181 1.29 -3.00 -15.61
C PRO A 181 1.05 -1.81 -16.54
N MET A 182 0.12 -0.93 -16.15
CA MET A 182 -0.02 0.38 -16.77
C MET A 182 0.84 1.39 -16.00
N MET A 183 2.02 1.71 -16.50
CA MET A 183 3.00 2.53 -15.83
C MET A 183 2.89 4.04 -16.12
N THR A 184 3.41 4.82 -15.19
CA THR A 184 3.44 6.29 -15.24
C THR A 184 4.82 6.79 -14.81
N VAL A 185 5.37 7.73 -15.58
CA VAL A 185 6.58 8.48 -15.21
C VAL A 185 6.19 9.93 -15.03
N ASP A 186 6.45 10.47 -13.84
CA ASP A 186 6.03 11.82 -13.45
C ASP A 186 4.51 12.00 -13.70
N ASN A 187 4.11 12.83 -14.65
CA ASN A 187 2.70 13.02 -15.02
C ASN A 187 2.35 12.39 -16.40
N HIS A 188 3.14 11.44 -16.89
CA HIS A 188 2.96 10.84 -18.20
C HIS A 188 2.80 9.33 -18.09
N ARG A 189 1.77 8.79 -18.69
CA ARG A 189 1.66 7.35 -18.93
C ARG A 189 2.70 6.92 -19.95
N ILE A 190 3.30 5.76 -19.72
CA ILE A 190 4.29 5.18 -20.63
C ILE A 190 3.85 3.79 -21.08
N GLU A 191 4.38 3.35 -22.21
CA GLU A 191 4.33 1.94 -22.59
C GLU A 191 5.23 1.15 -21.64
N THR A 192 4.73 0.04 -21.12
CA THR A 192 5.50 -0.86 -20.27
C THR A 192 6.68 -1.41 -21.05
N PRO A 193 7.88 -1.46 -20.48
CA PRO A 193 9.00 -2.13 -21.11
C PRO A 193 8.66 -3.59 -21.44
N THR A 194 9.03 -4.04 -22.64
CA THR A 194 8.74 -5.41 -23.10
C THR A 194 9.67 -6.47 -22.52
N HIS A 195 10.73 -6.05 -21.83
CA HIS A 195 11.74 -6.92 -21.25
C HIS A 195 12.12 -6.44 -19.86
N GLY A 196 12.40 -7.38 -18.95
CA GLY A 196 12.91 -7.15 -17.63
C GLY A 196 14.39 -6.73 -17.60
N ARG A 197 15.03 -6.99 -16.48
CA ARG A 197 16.43 -6.64 -16.24
C ARG A 197 17.37 -7.38 -17.19
N ARG A 198 18.32 -6.66 -17.75
CA ARG A 198 19.43 -7.28 -18.47
C ARG A 198 20.47 -7.83 -17.49
N ASN A 199 20.78 -9.10 -17.60
CA ASN A 199 21.76 -9.79 -16.78
C ASN A 199 23.20 -9.53 -17.29
N PRO A 200 24.24 -9.77 -16.44
CA PRO A 200 25.63 -9.64 -16.84
C PRO A 200 26.05 -10.54 -18.01
N ASP A 201 25.41 -11.68 -18.18
CA ASP A 201 25.66 -12.61 -19.31
C ASP A 201 25.00 -12.17 -20.63
N GLY A 202 24.25 -11.05 -20.60
CA GLY A 202 23.56 -10.49 -21.74
C GLY A 202 22.14 -11.01 -21.98
N SER A 203 21.67 -11.98 -21.18
CA SER A 203 20.25 -12.39 -21.17
C SER A 203 19.36 -11.31 -20.56
N THR A 204 18.07 -11.41 -20.80
CA THR A 204 17.06 -10.54 -20.15
C THR A 204 16.02 -11.39 -19.44
N ASN A 205 15.66 -10.98 -18.23
CA ASN A 205 14.50 -11.57 -17.54
C ASN A 205 13.19 -11.17 -18.24
N ASP A 206 12.13 -11.86 -17.95
CA ASP A 206 10.79 -11.33 -18.20
C ASP A 206 10.61 -10.04 -17.39
N TYR A 207 9.76 -9.12 -17.89
CA TYR A 207 9.46 -7.90 -17.17
C TYR A 207 8.71 -8.22 -15.86
N HIS A 208 9.04 -7.53 -14.78
CA HIS A 208 8.29 -7.57 -13.53
C HIS A 208 8.31 -6.19 -12.86
N VAL A 209 7.13 -5.69 -12.42
CA VAL A 209 7.01 -4.32 -11.91
C VAL A 209 7.83 -4.08 -10.64
N SER A 210 7.95 -5.06 -9.72
CA SER A 210 8.78 -4.91 -8.52
C SER A 210 10.25 -4.71 -8.83
N GLU A 211 10.78 -5.37 -9.87
CA GLU A 211 12.15 -5.13 -10.36
C GLU A 211 12.31 -3.74 -10.97
N ASP A 212 11.32 -3.31 -11.73
CA ASP A 212 11.38 -2.06 -12.51
C ASP A 212 11.30 -0.82 -11.61
N ILE A 213 10.41 -0.82 -10.60
CA ILE A 213 10.35 0.29 -9.63
C ILE A 213 11.63 0.41 -8.79
N VAL A 214 12.29 -0.71 -8.47
CA VAL A 214 13.59 -0.67 -7.79
C VAL A 214 14.69 -0.20 -8.73
N ASN A 215 14.71 -0.61 -10.00
CA ASN A 215 15.63 -0.06 -11.00
C ASN A 215 15.48 1.46 -11.14
N ALA A 216 14.24 1.96 -11.19
CA ALA A 216 13.95 3.39 -11.23
C ALA A 216 14.43 4.11 -9.97
N SER A 217 14.18 3.53 -8.79
CA SER A 217 14.66 4.06 -7.49
C SER A 217 16.18 4.19 -7.46
N ILE A 218 16.89 3.11 -7.78
CA ILE A 218 18.37 3.08 -7.82
C ILE A 218 18.88 4.12 -8.82
N LYS A 219 18.25 4.24 -9.97
CA LYS A 219 18.62 5.26 -10.97
C LYS A 219 18.43 6.67 -10.42
N MET A 220 17.30 6.99 -9.80
CA MET A 220 17.05 8.32 -9.22
C MET A 220 18.09 8.68 -8.17
N LEU A 221 18.44 7.72 -7.29
CA LEU A 221 19.46 7.92 -6.26
C LEU A 221 20.87 8.13 -6.87
N ARG A 222 21.26 7.34 -7.86
CA ARG A 222 22.53 7.49 -8.55
C ARG A 222 22.62 8.84 -9.30
N ASP A 223 21.56 9.21 -10.01
CA ASP A 223 21.50 10.50 -10.73
C ASP A 223 21.67 11.67 -9.75
N GLN A 224 21.03 11.61 -8.59
CA GLN A 224 21.13 12.65 -7.55
C GLN A 224 22.51 12.68 -6.90
N GLN A 225 23.08 11.54 -6.53
CA GLN A 225 24.39 11.47 -5.87
C GLN A 225 25.53 11.98 -6.75
N GLN A 226 25.42 11.85 -8.07
CA GLN A 226 26.44 12.36 -9.00
C GLN A 226 26.53 13.89 -9.03
N VAL A 227 25.44 14.60 -8.77
CA VAL A 227 25.36 16.06 -8.97
C VAL A 227 25.05 16.83 -7.68
N ALA A 228 24.51 16.17 -6.66
CA ALA A 228 24.05 16.79 -5.42
C ALA A 228 24.23 15.87 -4.20
N SER A 229 25.39 15.24 -4.04
CA SER A 229 25.71 14.28 -2.98
C SER A 229 25.52 14.81 -1.55
N GLY A 230 25.55 16.12 -1.34
CA GLY A 230 25.29 16.74 -0.03
C GLY A 230 23.83 17.10 0.23
N ARG A 231 22.91 16.74 -0.68
CA ARG A 231 21.47 16.94 -0.53
C ARG A 231 20.84 15.63 -0.03
N PRO A 232 20.21 15.58 1.16
CA PRO A 232 19.54 14.36 1.59
C PRO A 232 18.31 14.09 0.71
N PHE A 233 17.90 12.82 0.67
CA PHE A 233 16.72 12.40 -0.09
C PHE A 233 15.66 11.74 0.81
N PHE A 234 14.43 11.83 0.37
CA PHE A 234 13.29 11.05 0.82
C PHE A 234 12.81 10.19 -0.35
N LEU A 235 13.00 8.89 -0.25
CA LEU A 235 12.48 7.91 -1.19
C LEU A 235 11.29 7.18 -0.55
N TYR A 236 10.08 7.39 -1.07
CA TYR A 236 8.91 6.58 -0.79
C TYR A 236 8.83 5.47 -1.84
N LEU A 237 8.97 4.22 -1.40
CA LEU A 237 8.96 3.01 -2.23
C LEU A 237 7.79 2.11 -1.85
N PRO A 238 6.56 2.45 -2.27
CA PRO A 238 5.38 1.62 -2.05
C PRO A 238 5.27 0.55 -3.14
N PHE A 239 5.54 -0.71 -2.78
CA PHE A 239 5.32 -1.84 -3.67
C PHE A 239 3.81 -2.07 -3.91
N GLY A 240 3.46 -2.66 -5.06
CA GLY A 240 2.17 -3.31 -5.26
C GLY A 240 2.15 -4.73 -4.68
N ALA A 241 3.31 -5.31 -4.47
CA ALA A 241 3.50 -6.61 -3.84
C ALA A 241 3.30 -6.54 -2.32
N PRO A 242 2.76 -7.59 -1.67
CA PRO A 242 2.21 -8.81 -2.27
C PRO A 242 0.70 -8.81 -2.51
N HIS A 243 0.07 -7.63 -2.77
CA HIS A 243 -1.34 -7.56 -3.18
C HIS A 243 -1.59 -8.41 -4.44
N CYS A 244 -2.77 -8.99 -4.56
CA CYS A 244 -3.16 -9.72 -5.76
C CYS A 244 -3.15 -8.82 -7.02
N PRO A 245 -2.91 -9.41 -8.21
CA PRO A 245 -2.61 -10.81 -8.46
C PRO A 245 -1.23 -11.23 -7.97
N PHE A 246 -1.12 -12.43 -7.38
CA PHE A 246 0.15 -12.95 -6.88
C PHE A 246 1.02 -13.42 -8.03
N HIS A 247 1.79 -12.52 -8.59
CA HIS A 247 2.69 -12.79 -9.71
C HIS A 247 4.14 -12.82 -9.22
N ALA A 248 4.86 -13.88 -9.54
CA ALA A 248 6.28 -14.00 -9.23
C ALA A 248 6.98 -14.93 -10.23
N PRO A 249 8.30 -14.76 -10.43
CA PRO A 249 9.08 -15.71 -11.20
C PRO A 249 9.01 -17.11 -10.57
N PRO A 250 8.92 -18.18 -11.39
CA PRO A 250 8.63 -19.52 -10.90
C PRO A 250 9.68 -20.05 -9.91
N GLU A 251 10.94 -19.64 -10.02
CA GLU A 251 12.00 -20.06 -9.08
C GLU A 251 11.75 -19.64 -7.63
N TYR A 252 11.07 -18.51 -7.41
CA TYR A 252 10.69 -18.06 -6.07
C TYR A 252 9.49 -18.84 -5.54
N ILE A 253 8.53 -19.19 -6.40
CA ILE A 253 7.36 -19.99 -6.01
C ILE A 253 7.79 -21.43 -5.67
N ASP A 254 8.63 -22.02 -6.51
CA ASP A 254 9.11 -23.40 -6.36
C ASP A 254 10.03 -23.59 -5.15
N HIS A 255 10.65 -22.51 -4.65
CA HIS A 255 11.34 -22.52 -3.36
C HIS A 255 10.44 -22.94 -2.18
N TYR A 256 9.16 -22.66 -2.28
CA TYR A 256 8.17 -23.01 -1.25
C TYR A 256 7.38 -24.29 -1.53
N ALA A 257 7.68 -25.00 -2.62
CA ALA A 257 6.92 -26.19 -3.02
C ALA A 257 6.83 -27.24 -1.90
N GLY A 258 5.60 -27.66 -1.56
CA GLY A 258 5.29 -28.65 -0.53
C GLY A 258 5.41 -28.17 0.91
N ARG A 259 5.76 -26.89 1.15
CA ARG A 259 5.92 -26.36 2.51
C ARG A 259 4.59 -26.09 3.22
N PHE A 260 3.47 -26.07 2.50
CA PHE A 260 2.15 -25.69 3.01
C PHE A 260 1.12 -26.83 2.96
N ASP A 261 1.56 -28.05 2.69
CA ASP A 261 0.70 -29.23 2.62
C ASP A 261 0.01 -29.55 3.96
N ASP A 262 0.62 -29.17 5.09
CA ASP A 262 0.07 -29.32 6.45
C ASP A 262 -1.07 -28.33 6.75
N GLY A 263 -1.23 -27.30 5.94
CA GLY A 263 -2.32 -26.33 5.96
C GLY A 263 -2.25 -25.23 7.01
N TRP A 264 -3.20 -24.32 6.89
CA TRP A 264 -3.21 -23.05 7.65
C TRP A 264 -3.35 -23.21 9.17
N ASP A 265 -4.02 -24.26 9.67
CA ASP A 265 -4.16 -24.46 11.12
C ASP A 265 -2.80 -24.79 11.77
N VAL A 266 -2.01 -25.65 11.12
CA VAL A 266 -0.64 -26.01 11.56
C VAL A 266 0.28 -24.80 11.45
N HIS A 267 0.26 -24.10 10.32
CA HIS A 267 1.10 -22.92 10.11
C HIS A 267 0.78 -21.78 11.08
N ARG A 268 -0.51 -21.53 11.37
CA ARG A 268 -0.93 -20.55 12.36
C ARG A 268 -0.41 -20.86 13.75
N GLN A 269 -0.51 -22.12 14.18
CA GLN A 269 0.00 -22.58 15.46
C GLN A 269 1.53 -22.44 15.52
N ALA A 270 2.23 -22.91 14.50
CA ALA A 270 3.69 -22.84 14.44
C ALA A 270 4.22 -21.39 14.41
N THR A 271 3.51 -20.48 13.72
CA THR A 271 3.85 -19.05 13.72
C THR A 271 3.70 -18.47 15.12
N TYR A 272 2.59 -18.72 15.79
CA TYR A 272 2.36 -18.28 17.16
C TYR A 272 3.44 -18.78 18.15
N GLU A 273 3.83 -20.05 18.04
CA GLU A 273 4.88 -20.63 18.90
C GLU A 273 6.23 -19.95 18.67
N ARG A 274 6.61 -19.71 17.40
CA ARG A 274 7.84 -18.97 17.08
C ARG A 274 7.77 -17.51 17.54
N GLN A 275 6.63 -16.87 17.46
CA GLN A 275 6.44 -15.50 17.97
C GLN A 275 6.68 -15.40 19.47
N LEU A 276 6.21 -16.37 20.25
CA LEU A 276 6.50 -16.49 21.68
C LEU A 276 7.99 -16.73 21.95
N GLU A 277 8.60 -17.69 21.24
CA GLU A 277 10.02 -18.02 21.36
C GLU A 277 10.93 -16.83 21.04
N MET A 278 10.58 -16.06 20.01
CA MET A 278 11.33 -14.86 19.60
C MET A 278 11.04 -13.63 20.46
N GLY A 279 10.05 -13.69 21.36
CA GLY A 279 9.57 -12.55 22.15
C GLY A 279 8.89 -11.46 21.30
N ILE A 280 8.45 -11.78 20.08
CA ILE A 280 7.68 -10.85 19.21
C ILE A 280 6.35 -10.53 19.87
N ILE A 281 5.73 -11.49 20.52
CA ILE A 281 4.52 -11.32 21.31
C ILE A 281 4.82 -11.56 22.79
N PRO A 282 4.11 -10.92 23.72
CA PRO A 282 4.33 -11.09 25.15
C PRO A 282 4.15 -12.54 25.61
N GLU A 283 4.92 -12.95 26.61
CA GLU A 283 4.73 -14.23 27.28
C GLU A 283 3.31 -14.31 27.87
N GLY A 284 2.64 -15.44 27.70
CA GLY A 284 1.26 -15.66 28.15
C GLY A 284 0.19 -15.11 27.22
N THR A 285 0.55 -14.62 26.03
CA THR A 285 -0.42 -14.34 24.98
C THR A 285 -1.15 -15.64 24.60
N ASP A 286 -2.47 -15.65 24.59
CA ASP A 286 -3.27 -16.76 24.10
C ASP A 286 -3.54 -16.65 22.58
N LEU A 287 -3.58 -17.79 21.89
CA LEU A 287 -3.97 -17.82 20.48
C LEU A 287 -5.51 -17.89 20.39
N PRO A 288 -6.20 -16.88 19.84
CA PRO A 288 -7.65 -16.92 19.66
C PRO A 288 -8.09 -18.14 18.82
N PRO A 289 -9.30 -18.64 19.00
CA PRO A 289 -9.81 -19.76 18.21
C PRO A 289 -9.86 -19.42 16.72
N ARG A 290 -9.85 -20.45 15.86
CA ARG A 290 -10.07 -20.27 14.42
C ARG A 290 -11.39 -19.54 14.18
N ASN A 291 -11.39 -18.56 13.29
CA ASN A 291 -12.59 -17.82 12.90
C ASN A 291 -13.64 -18.80 12.32
N ARG A 292 -14.90 -18.59 12.67
CA ARG A 292 -16.02 -19.46 12.23
C ARG A 292 -16.21 -19.48 10.71
N ALA A 293 -15.75 -18.44 10.01
CA ALA A 293 -15.78 -18.36 8.55
C ALA A 293 -14.69 -19.22 7.89
N VAL A 294 -13.70 -19.69 8.64
CA VAL A 294 -12.57 -20.49 8.11
C VAL A 294 -12.81 -21.95 8.39
N SER A 295 -12.84 -22.77 7.34
CA SER A 295 -12.95 -24.23 7.45
C SER A 295 -11.70 -24.83 8.11
N ALA A 296 -11.84 -25.95 8.84
CA ALA A 296 -10.68 -26.70 9.29
C ALA A 296 -9.95 -27.30 8.08
N TRP A 297 -8.61 -27.19 8.03
CA TRP A 297 -7.84 -27.73 6.92
C TRP A 297 -8.10 -29.22 6.68
N GLU A 298 -8.14 -30.00 7.77
CA GLU A 298 -8.41 -31.45 7.73
C GLU A 298 -9.81 -31.82 7.21
N SER A 299 -10.75 -30.87 7.16
CA SER A 299 -12.09 -31.08 6.63
C SER A 299 -12.22 -30.83 5.11
N LEU A 300 -11.15 -30.37 4.48
CA LEU A 300 -11.12 -30.07 3.04
C LEU A 300 -10.82 -31.33 2.22
N ASP A 301 -11.33 -31.34 1.00
CA ASP A 301 -10.96 -32.37 0.03
C ASP A 301 -9.47 -32.27 -0.35
N PRO A 302 -8.79 -33.40 -0.65
CA PRO A 302 -7.37 -33.38 -1.00
C PRO A 302 -7.02 -32.49 -2.21
N GLU A 303 -7.94 -32.34 -3.15
CA GLU A 303 -7.77 -31.46 -4.32
C GLU A 303 -7.79 -29.99 -3.91
N ALA A 304 -8.70 -29.61 -3.01
CA ALA A 304 -8.74 -28.27 -2.42
C ALA A 304 -7.47 -27.98 -1.61
N GLN A 305 -7.01 -28.94 -0.80
CA GLN A 305 -5.77 -28.82 -0.04
C GLN A 305 -4.57 -28.56 -0.95
N ARG A 306 -4.42 -29.32 -2.03
CA ARG A 306 -3.34 -29.11 -3.02
C ARG A 306 -3.40 -27.74 -3.67
N LEU A 307 -4.59 -27.31 -4.10
CA LEU A 307 -4.81 -26.01 -4.70
C LEU A 307 -4.46 -24.86 -3.74
N TYR A 308 -4.96 -24.94 -2.51
CA TYR A 308 -4.78 -23.89 -1.51
C TYR A 308 -3.34 -23.81 -1.01
N ALA A 309 -2.63 -24.94 -0.92
CA ALA A 309 -1.19 -24.96 -0.65
C ALA A 309 -0.43 -24.22 -1.76
N ARG A 310 -0.73 -24.52 -3.04
CA ARG A 310 -0.06 -23.86 -4.16
C ARG A 310 -0.34 -22.36 -4.24
N LEU A 311 -1.54 -21.91 -3.92
CA LEU A 311 -1.87 -20.47 -3.82
C LEU A 311 -1.04 -19.77 -2.73
N GLN A 312 -0.81 -20.43 -1.59
CA GLN A 312 0.06 -19.91 -0.53
C GLN A 312 1.54 -19.89 -0.93
N GLU A 313 2.02 -20.94 -1.60
CA GLU A 313 3.38 -21.00 -2.16
C GLU A 313 3.62 -19.83 -3.13
N THR A 314 2.62 -19.54 -3.96
CA THR A 314 2.67 -18.42 -4.93
C THR A 314 2.79 -17.08 -4.21
N PHE A 315 1.99 -16.86 -3.16
CA PHE A 315 2.09 -15.66 -2.33
C PHE A 315 3.47 -15.54 -1.67
N CYS A 316 3.98 -16.64 -1.09
CA CYS A 316 5.29 -16.65 -0.44
C CYS A 316 6.42 -16.33 -1.43
N GLY A 317 6.36 -16.91 -2.62
CA GLY A 317 7.31 -16.60 -3.70
C GLY A 317 7.26 -15.14 -4.13
N PHE A 318 6.07 -14.53 -4.11
CA PHE A 318 5.92 -13.10 -4.43
C PHE A 318 6.53 -12.19 -3.36
N VAL A 319 6.38 -12.53 -2.07
CA VAL A 319 7.04 -11.81 -0.98
C VAL A 319 8.57 -11.98 -1.05
N ASP A 320 9.07 -13.19 -1.26
CA ASP A 320 10.50 -13.50 -1.38
C ASP A 320 11.14 -12.76 -2.57
N HIS A 321 10.50 -12.77 -3.74
CA HIS A 321 10.94 -11.97 -4.89
C HIS A 321 11.01 -10.47 -4.54
N THR A 322 10.04 -9.96 -3.79
CA THR A 322 10.02 -8.55 -3.37
C THR A 322 11.15 -8.24 -2.39
N ASP A 323 11.42 -9.13 -1.43
CA ASP A 323 12.57 -9.03 -0.52
C ASP A 323 13.91 -8.99 -1.27
N ALA A 324 14.07 -9.82 -2.31
CA ALA A 324 15.25 -9.77 -3.17
C ALA A 324 15.42 -8.41 -3.87
N GLN A 325 14.33 -7.73 -4.24
CA GLN A 325 14.42 -6.39 -4.81
C GLN A 325 14.78 -5.35 -3.74
N ILE A 326 14.27 -5.47 -2.53
CA ILE A 326 14.68 -4.63 -1.38
C ILE A 326 16.18 -4.79 -1.13
N GLY A 327 16.70 -6.03 -1.15
CA GLY A 327 18.14 -6.31 -1.05
C GLY A 327 18.97 -5.55 -2.08
N ARG A 328 18.54 -5.52 -3.35
CA ARG A 328 19.20 -4.77 -4.41
C ARG A 328 19.26 -3.26 -4.13
N LEU A 329 18.21 -2.69 -3.55
CA LEU A 329 18.20 -1.28 -3.14
C LEU A 329 19.20 -1.05 -2.00
N MET A 330 19.22 -1.93 -0.98
CA MET A 330 20.17 -1.82 0.12
C MET A 330 21.63 -1.89 -0.37
N ASP A 331 21.92 -2.78 -1.31
CA ASP A 331 23.24 -2.85 -1.93
C ASP A 331 23.61 -1.57 -2.69
N ALA A 332 22.65 -0.98 -3.40
CA ALA A 332 22.88 0.29 -4.07
C ALA A 332 23.17 1.44 -3.08
N LEU A 333 22.51 1.49 -1.92
CA LEU A 333 22.80 2.47 -0.87
C LEU A 333 24.20 2.27 -0.28
N ARG A 334 24.65 1.01 -0.12
CA ARG A 334 26.03 0.68 0.31
C ARG A 334 27.05 1.12 -0.74
N GLU A 335 26.81 0.82 -2.02
CA GLU A 335 27.68 1.26 -3.14
C GLU A 335 27.83 2.79 -3.21
N LEU A 336 26.73 3.51 -2.94
CA LEU A 336 26.72 4.98 -2.91
C LEU A 336 27.37 5.57 -1.64
N GLY A 337 27.67 4.74 -0.64
CA GLY A 337 28.27 5.16 0.63
C GLY A 337 27.32 5.96 1.53
N VAL A 338 26.01 5.78 1.37
CA VAL A 338 24.99 6.53 2.13
C VAL A 338 24.16 5.64 3.07
N PHE A 339 24.39 4.33 3.08
CA PHE A 339 23.57 3.38 3.83
C PHE A 339 23.53 3.66 5.34
N ASP A 340 24.68 3.99 5.94
CA ASP A 340 24.77 4.24 7.39
C ASP A 340 24.03 5.51 7.82
N ASP A 341 23.98 6.53 6.95
CA ASP A 341 23.27 7.79 7.18
C ASP A 341 21.82 7.77 6.67
N THR A 342 21.30 6.59 6.35
CA THR A 342 19.94 6.41 5.84
C THR A 342 19.05 5.73 6.88
N ALA A 343 17.96 6.40 7.28
CA ALA A 343 16.88 5.78 8.02
C ALA A 343 16.02 4.96 7.04
N VAL A 344 16.09 3.64 7.11
CA VAL A 344 15.26 2.71 6.34
C VAL A 344 14.10 2.25 7.20
N ILE A 345 12.88 2.55 6.77
CA ILE A 345 11.64 2.19 7.45
C ILE A 345 10.86 1.25 6.53
N PHE A 346 10.54 0.06 7.02
CA PHE A 346 9.72 -0.94 6.34
C PHE A 346 8.42 -1.15 7.10
N LEU A 347 7.28 -1.21 6.40
CA LEU A 347 5.96 -1.52 6.97
C LEU A 347 5.01 -2.11 5.93
N SER A 348 3.92 -2.74 6.38
CA SER A 348 2.74 -3.05 5.57
C SER A 348 1.68 -1.96 5.71
N ASP A 349 0.80 -1.80 4.73
CA ASP A 349 -0.30 -0.82 4.77
C ASP A 349 -1.58 -1.35 5.42
N ASN A 350 -1.74 -2.65 5.53
CA ASN A 350 -2.81 -3.34 6.26
C ASN A 350 -2.46 -4.82 6.41
N GLY A 351 -3.23 -5.53 7.23
CA GLY A 351 -3.07 -6.96 7.43
C GLY A 351 -3.36 -7.80 6.18
N ALA A 352 -3.04 -9.09 6.26
CA ALA A 352 -3.25 -10.07 5.19
C ALA A 352 -4.70 -10.05 4.68
N SER A 353 -4.86 -10.16 3.36
CA SER A 353 -6.14 -9.97 2.67
C SER A 353 -6.98 -11.24 2.64
N SER A 354 -8.28 -11.11 2.88
CA SER A 354 -9.28 -12.19 2.69
C SER A 354 -10.07 -12.04 1.38
N GLU A 355 -9.62 -11.20 0.46
CA GLU A 355 -10.35 -10.87 -0.76
C GLU A 355 -10.40 -12.02 -1.78
N GLY A 356 -9.65 -13.10 -1.60
CA GLY A 356 -9.83 -14.35 -2.32
C GLY A 356 -11.06 -15.17 -1.90
N GLY A 357 -11.74 -14.76 -0.83
CA GLY A 357 -12.94 -15.46 -0.34
C GLY A 357 -12.66 -16.85 0.22
N GLN A 358 -13.64 -17.75 0.10
CA GLN A 358 -13.59 -19.07 0.74
C GLN A 358 -12.59 -20.01 0.05
N HIS A 359 -12.48 -19.95 -1.28
CA HIS A 359 -11.71 -20.90 -2.10
C HIS A 359 -10.46 -20.29 -2.73
N GLY A 360 -10.22 -18.98 -2.54
CA GLY A 360 -9.25 -18.28 -3.36
C GLY A 360 -9.80 -18.04 -4.79
N THR A 361 -8.92 -17.67 -5.68
CA THR A 361 -9.25 -17.52 -7.09
C THR A 361 -7.97 -17.61 -7.94
N THR A 362 -8.09 -18.04 -9.18
CA THR A 362 -7.06 -17.91 -10.22
C THR A 362 -7.40 -16.82 -11.24
N ASN A 363 -8.54 -16.15 -11.04
CA ASN A 363 -9.02 -15.05 -11.90
C ASN A 363 -9.75 -14.01 -11.05
N THR A 364 -9.04 -12.97 -10.59
CA THR A 364 -9.59 -11.91 -9.74
C THR A 364 -10.68 -11.10 -10.44
N GLU A 365 -10.70 -11.04 -11.79
CA GLU A 365 -11.77 -10.36 -12.52
C GLU A 365 -13.10 -11.11 -12.38
N ARG A 366 -13.11 -12.44 -12.36
CA ARG A 366 -14.32 -13.23 -12.04
C ARG A 366 -14.80 -12.91 -10.61
N PHE A 367 -13.88 -12.95 -9.65
CA PHE A 367 -14.20 -12.65 -8.26
C PHE A 367 -14.82 -11.25 -8.08
N ARG A 368 -14.27 -10.22 -8.74
CA ARG A 368 -14.81 -8.84 -8.73
C ARG A 368 -16.20 -8.74 -9.33
N ASN A 369 -16.50 -9.60 -10.28
CA ASN A 369 -17.82 -9.67 -10.92
C ASN A 369 -18.81 -10.63 -10.22
N LEU A 370 -18.52 -11.06 -8.96
CA LEU A 370 -19.33 -12.00 -8.15
C LEU A 370 -19.46 -13.40 -8.80
N MET A 371 -18.54 -13.75 -9.66
CA MET A 371 -18.48 -15.06 -10.31
C MET A 371 -17.39 -15.87 -9.58
N PHE A 372 -17.73 -16.34 -8.40
CA PHE A 372 -16.81 -17.13 -7.58
C PHE A 372 -16.48 -18.44 -8.29
N MET A 373 -15.22 -18.82 -8.22
CA MET A 373 -14.73 -20.06 -8.81
C MET A 373 -14.80 -21.19 -7.78
N GLU A 374 -15.21 -22.36 -8.23
CA GLU A 374 -15.12 -23.59 -7.44
C GLU A 374 -13.74 -24.24 -7.65
N VAL A 375 -13.39 -25.17 -6.77
CA VAL A 375 -12.06 -25.82 -6.78
C VAL A 375 -11.76 -26.50 -8.11
N ASP A 376 -12.72 -27.22 -8.67
CA ASP A 376 -12.60 -27.96 -9.93
C ASP A 376 -12.37 -27.05 -11.16
N GLU A 377 -12.79 -25.78 -11.08
CA GLU A 377 -12.52 -24.79 -12.12
C GLU A 377 -11.10 -24.21 -12.08
N MET A 378 -10.38 -24.36 -10.94
CA MET A 378 -9.08 -23.75 -10.68
C MET A 378 -7.89 -24.74 -10.69
N VAL A 379 -8.15 -26.04 -10.54
CA VAL A 379 -7.08 -27.03 -10.41
C VAL A 379 -6.21 -27.18 -11.67
N ASP A 380 -6.75 -26.89 -12.83
CA ASP A 380 -6.00 -26.92 -14.09
C ASP A 380 -5.01 -25.74 -14.19
N ASP A 381 -5.20 -24.69 -13.39
CA ASP A 381 -4.32 -23.53 -13.36
C ASP A 381 -3.12 -23.71 -12.41
N ILE A 382 -3.03 -24.80 -11.63
CA ILE A 382 -2.00 -25.01 -10.58
C ILE A 382 -0.57 -24.81 -11.12
N ASP A 383 -0.28 -25.35 -12.30
CA ASP A 383 1.05 -25.26 -12.91
C ASP A 383 1.33 -23.89 -13.55
N HIS A 384 0.33 -23.02 -13.63
CA HIS A 384 0.42 -21.68 -14.22
C HIS A 384 0.35 -20.56 -13.18
N MET A 385 0.18 -20.90 -11.90
CA MET A 385 0.07 -19.89 -10.83
C MET A 385 1.31 -19.02 -10.74
N GLY A 386 1.07 -17.72 -10.58
CA GLY A 386 2.12 -16.70 -10.54
C GLY A 386 2.57 -16.23 -11.94
N SER A 387 2.16 -16.90 -13.01
CA SER A 387 2.45 -16.50 -14.39
C SER A 387 1.44 -15.45 -14.89
N ARG A 388 1.71 -14.91 -16.10
CA ARG A 388 0.81 -13.97 -16.79
C ARG A 388 -0.58 -14.54 -17.17
N HIS A 389 -0.78 -15.86 -17.04
CA HIS A 389 -2.00 -16.54 -17.48
C HIS A 389 -3.05 -16.67 -16.37
N THR A 390 -2.70 -16.34 -15.14
CA THR A 390 -3.58 -16.41 -13.97
C THR A 390 -3.46 -15.13 -13.13
N ASP A 391 -4.54 -14.77 -12.44
CA ASP A 391 -4.57 -13.71 -11.44
C ASP A 391 -4.93 -14.30 -10.08
N PRO A 392 -3.96 -14.92 -9.37
CA PRO A 392 -4.25 -15.69 -8.18
C PRO A 392 -4.41 -14.83 -6.93
N HIS A 393 -5.29 -15.32 -6.02
CA HIS A 393 -5.38 -14.91 -4.64
C HIS A 393 -5.70 -16.12 -3.76
N TYR A 394 -5.09 -16.24 -2.59
CA TYR A 394 -5.30 -17.36 -1.68
C TYR A 394 -6.67 -17.29 -0.95
N PRO A 395 -7.17 -18.43 -0.40
CA PRO A 395 -8.39 -18.47 0.40
C PRO A 395 -8.19 -17.85 1.80
N ILE A 396 -9.31 -17.44 2.41
CA ILE A 396 -9.41 -16.80 3.72
C ILE A 396 -8.65 -17.50 4.86
N GLY A 397 -8.46 -18.82 4.79
CA GLY A 397 -7.70 -19.57 5.79
C GLY A 397 -6.24 -19.11 5.91
N TRP A 398 -5.60 -18.80 4.79
CA TRP A 398 -4.25 -18.26 4.77
C TRP A 398 -4.19 -16.81 5.25
N SER A 399 -5.25 -16.04 5.05
CA SER A 399 -5.34 -14.68 5.62
C SER A 399 -5.31 -14.72 7.15
N GLN A 400 -6.06 -15.65 7.76
CA GLN A 400 -6.04 -15.83 9.22
C GLN A 400 -4.68 -16.32 9.72
N ALA A 401 -4.06 -17.27 9.05
CA ALA A 401 -2.73 -17.76 9.41
C ALA A 401 -1.68 -16.65 9.28
N GLY A 402 -1.77 -15.84 8.24
CA GLY A 402 -0.85 -14.72 7.98
C GLY A 402 -0.96 -13.58 8.99
N ASN A 403 -2.06 -13.44 9.68
CA ASN A 403 -2.26 -12.43 10.73
C ASN A 403 -2.02 -12.97 12.16
N ALA A 404 -1.48 -14.19 12.31
CA ALA A 404 -1.20 -14.73 13.63
C ALA A 404 -0.36 -13.75 14.48
N PRO A 405 -0.69 -13.57 15.80
CA PRO A 405 -1.69 -14.28 16.58
C PRO A 405 -3.09 -13.69 16.48
N PHE A 406 -3.28 -12.60 15.76
CA PHE A 406 -4.48 -11.78 15.78
C PHE A 406 -5.70 -12.45 15.12
N GLN A 407 -6.87 -11.88 15.46
CA GLN A 407 -8.12 -12.23 14.83
C GLN A 407 -8.35 -11.37 13.59
N ARG A 408 -9.08 -11.94 12.62
CA ARG A 408 -9.53 -11.27 11.39
C ARG A 408 -8.38 -10.84 10.46
N TRP A 409 -8.63 -9.89 9.55
CA TRP A 409 -7.82 -9.59 8.38
C TRP A 409 -8.15 -8.22 7.80
N LYS A 410 -7.48 -7.83 6.71
CA LYS A 410 -7.74 -6.61 5.93
C LYS A 410 -9.22 -6.27 5.88
N ARG A 411 -9.57 -5.01 6.02
CA ARG A 411 -10.92 -4.40 6.06
C ARG A 411 -11.65 -4.53 7.40
N ASP A 412 -11.16 -5.34 8.32
CA ASP A 412 -11.73 -5.43 9.66
C ASP A 412 -10.90 -4.59 10.65
N THR A 413 -11.57 -3.96 11.62
CA THR A 413 -10.92 -3.08 12.61
C THR A 413 -10.34 -3.82 13.81
N HIS A 414 -10.42 -5.15 13.84
CA HIS A 414 -9.66 -5.99 14.75
C HIS A 414 -8.17 -5.99 14.39
N ARG A 415 -7.34 -6.39 15.33
CA ARG A 415 -5.87 -6.31 15.17
C ARG A 415 -5.32 -7.03 13.94
N GLY A 416 -5.93 -8.11 13.49
CA GLY A 416 -5.49 -8.78 12.25
C GLY A 416 -5.70 -7.97 10.98
N GLY A 417 -6.51 -6.90 11.03
CA GLY A 417 -6.67 -5.98 9.90
C GLY A 417 -5.77 -4.75 9.98
N ASN A 418 -5.37 -4.34 11.20
CA ASN A 418 -4.71 -3.05 11.42
C ASN A 418 -3.43 -3.08 12.27
N THR A 419 -2.95 -4.26 12.67
CA THR A 419 -1.66 -4.37 13.37
C THR A 419 -0.68 -5.08 12.46
N ASP A 420 0.35 -4.36 12.05
CA ASP A 420 1.22 -4.74 10.95
C ASP A 420 2.69 -4.73 11.34
N PRO A 421 3.56 -5.51 10.64
CA PRO A 421 4.98 -5.52 10.93
C PRO A 421 5.61 -4.17 10.53
N MET A 422 6.43 -3.60 11.43
CA MET A 422 7.27 -2.46 11.09
C MET A 422 8.71 -2.69 11.54
N ILE A 423 9.66 -2.32 10.68
CA ILE A 423 11.11 -2.38 10.96
C ILE A 423 11.69 -0.99 10.74
N ILE A 424 12.54 -0.53 11.65
CA ILE A 424 13.36 0.67 11.46
C ILE A 424 14.83 0.28 11.56
N HIS A 425 15.59 0.55 10.50
CA HIS A 425 17.02 0.34 10.44
C HIS A 425 17.73 1.67 10.20
N TRP A 426 18.57 2.08 11.15
CA TRP A 426 19.35 3.32 11.02
C TRP A 426 20.68 3.19 11.79
N PRO A 427 21.74 2.71 11.15
CA PRO A 427 23.01 2.40 11.80
C PRO A 427 23.66 3.56 12.55
N ALA A 428 23.48 4.79 12.05
CA ALA A 428 24.05 5.98 12.70
C ALA A 428 23.40 6.35 14.05
N GLN A 429 22.17 5.87 14.32
CA GLN A 429 21.40 6.25 15.51
C GLN A 429 21.10 5.08 16.44
N ILE A 430 20.91 3.87 15.90
CA ILE A 430 20.60 2.69 16.70
C ILE A 430 21.90 2.16 17.29
N ALA A 431 22.02 2.22 18.62
CA ALA A 431 23.18 1.70 19.33
C ALA A 431 23.36 0.19 19.06
N PRO A 432 24.62 -0.32 19.00
CA PRO A 432 24.85 -1.75 18.74
C PRO A 432 24.12 -2.69 19.71
N GLU A 433 23.98 -2.31 20.96
CA GLU A 433 23.27 -3.07 22.02
C GLU A 433 21.75 -3.10 21.85
N ASP A 434 21.17 -2.15 21.10
CA ASP A 434 19.74 -2.08 20.81
C ASP A 434 19.35 -2.84 19.54
N ARG A 435 20.32 -3.22 18.71
CA ARG A 435 20.04 -3.90 17.43
C ARG A 435 19.32 -5.21 17.63
N GLY A 436 18.30 -5.44 16.82
CA GLY A 436 17.43 -6.61 16.89
C GLY A 436 16.40 -6.54 18.02
N SER A 437 16.38 -5.46 18.83
CA SER A 437 15.40 -5.32 19.90
C SER A 437 14.00 -4.99 19.39
N ILE A 438 13.01 -5.21 20.28
CA ILE A 438 11.60 -4.97 20.02
C ILE A 438 11.16 -3.69 20.69
N ARG A 439 10.28 -2.94 20.04
CA ARG A 439 9.58 -1.77 20.56
C ARG A 439 8.08 -2.11 20.62
N SER A 440 7.52 -2.03 21.84
CA SER A 440 6.14 -2.45 22.13
C SER A 440 5.20 -1.29 22.46
N GLN A 441 5.66 -0.06 22.35
CA GLN A 441 4.82 1.13 22.49
C GLN A 441 3.76 1.12 21.38
N TYR A 442 2.56 1.62 21.73
CA TYR A 442 1.48 1.77 20.76
C TYR A 442 1.80 2.89 19.78
N HIS A 443 1.81 2.60 18.50
CA HIS A 443 1.99 3.57 17.42
C HIS A 443 0.95 3.34 16.31
N HIS A 444 0.61 4.44 15.65
CA HIS A 444 -0.29 4.43 14.49
C HIS A 444 0.43 5.03 13.27
N ILE A 445 0.01 4.69 12.09
CA ILE A 445 0.62 5.14 10.83
C ILE A 445 0.64 6.67 10.66
N THR A 446 -0.29 7.40 11.31
CA THR A 446 -0.28 8.87 11.38
C THR A 446 0.96 9.42 12.09
N ASP A 447 1.56 8.65 12.99
CA ASP A 447 2.68 9.05 13.83
C ASP A 447 4.00 9.11 13.03
N LEU A 448 4.04 8.47 11.85
CA LEU A 448 5.22 8.51 10.98
C LEU A 448 5.50 9.92 10.45
N PHE A 449 4.49 10.69 10.08
CA PHE A 449 4.70 12.06 9.58
C PHE A 449 5.49 12.94 10.57
N PRO A 450 5.02 13.16 11.82
CA PRO A 450 5.79 13.94 12.81
C PRO A 450 7.12 13.28 13.16
N THR A 451 7.20 11.95 13.19
CA THR A 451 8.46 11.23 13.42
C THR A 451 9.49 11.54 12.34
N LEU A 452 9.13 11.50 11.06
CA LEU A 452 10.04 11.83 9.96
C LEU A 452 10.52 13.28 10.01
N LEU A 453 9.68 14.21 10.45
CA LEU A 453 10.11 15.60 10.68
C LEU A 453 11.12 15.70 11.82
N ASP A 454 10.88 15.02 12.94
CA ASP A 454 11.83 15.00 14.08
C ASP A 454 13.17 14.39 13.66
N LEU A 455 13.18 13.28 12.90
CA LEU A 455 14.41 12.69 12.38
C LEU A 455 15.17 13.67 11.46
N ALA A 456 14.46 14.49 10.72
CA ALA A 456 15.03 15.51 9.85
C ALA A 456 15.41 16.81 10.61
N GLY A 457 15.09 16.92 11.90
CA GLY A 457 15.28 18.13 12.70
C GLY A 457 14.41 19.31 12.26
N LEU A 458 13.23 19.03 11.74
CA LEU A 458 12.32 20.01 11.14
C LEU A 458 11.08 20.22 12.03
N PRO A 459 10.62 21.45 12.21
CA PRO A 459 9.36 21.72 12.89
C PRO A 459 8.18 21.40 11.98
N VAL A 460 7.02 21.12 12.59
CA VAL A 460 5.74 21.03 11.86
C VAL A 460 5.34 22.41 11.36
N PRO A 461 5.13 22.60 10.04
CA PRO A 461 4.73 23.92 9.50
C PRO A 461 3.26 24.19 9.75
N GLY A 462 2.91 25.38 10.24
CA GLY A 462 1.52 25.81 10.37
C GLY A 462 0.89 26.24 9.05
N ARG A 463 1.72 26.56 8.03
CA ARG A 463 1.27 27.02 6.71
C ARG A 463 2.16 26.48 5.59
N VAL A 464 1.56 25.95 4.53
CA VAL A 464 2.26 25.40 3.35
C VAL A 464 1.64 25.96 2.08
N ASN A 465 2.47 26.50 1.16
CA ASN A 465 2.01 27.12 -0.10
C ASN A 465 0.90 28.17 0.10
N GLY A 466 0.95 28.92 1.21
CA GLY A 466 -0.04 29.93 1.53
C GLY A 466 -1.36 29.41 2.11
N VAL A 467 -1.48 28.10 2.37
CA VAL A 467 -2.65 27.45 2.98
C VAL A 467 -2.33 27.06 4.42
N ASP A 468 -3.19 27.48 5.35
CA ASP A 468 -3.10 27.08 6.75
C ASP A 468 -3.34 25.57 6.86
N GLN A 469 -2.50 24.89 7.65
CA GLN A 469 -2.55 23.44 7.77
C GLN A 469 -3.46 23.03 8.91
N GLN A 470 -4.24 21.97 8.68
CA GLN A 470 -4.93 21.25 9.75
C GLN A 470 -3.90 20.76 10.76
N PRO A 471 -4.22 20.68 12.05
CA PRO A 471 -3.35 20.06 13.04
C PRO A 471 -2.94 18.64 12.63
N LEU A 472 -1.74 18.22 13.01
CA LEU A 472 -1.40 16.79 12.93
C LEU A 472 -2.22 16.02 13.97
N GLU A 473 -2.57 14.79 13.64
CA GLU A 473 -3.30 13.86 14.51
C GLU A 473 -2.40 12.68 14.92
N GLY A 474 -1.19 12.65 14.39
CA GLY A 474 -0.11 11.77 14.80
C GLY A 474 0.83 12.42 15.80
N ASP A 475 1.48 11.58 16.62
CA ASP A 475 2.48 11.96 17.62
C ASP A 475 3.83 11.34 17.28
N SER A 476 4.93 12.13 17.39
CA SER A 476 6.26 11.60 17.08
C SER A 476 6.71 10.57 18.10
N PHE A 477 7.15 9.43 17.59
CA PHE A 477 7.78 8.36 18.38
C PHE A 477 9.31 8.26 18.16
N ALA A 478 9.94 9.29 17.63
CA ALA A 478 11.38 9.30 17.36
C ALA A 478 12.22 8.91 18.58
N ALA A 479 11.75 9.23 19.79
CA ALA A 479 12.42 8.85 21.03
C ALA A 479 12.58 7.33 21.22
N THR A 480 11.68 6.50 20.67
CA THR A 480 11.73 5.04 20.80
C THR A 480 12.88 4.42 19.99
N ILE A 481 13.42 5.15 19.01
CA ILE A 481 14.55 4.68 18.20
C ILE A 481 15.82 4.54 19.05
N THR A 482 16.03 5.48 19.96
CA THR A 482 17.24 5.51 20.82
C THR A 482 16.98 5.11 22.27
N ASN A 483 15.72 4.94 22.66
CA ASN A 483 15.33 4.57 24.03
C ASN A 483 14.16 3.58 24.00
N GLY A 484 14.43 2.31 24.30
CA GLY A 484 13.41 1.27 24.38
C GLY A 484 12.36 1.48 25.49
N ASP A 485 12.71 2.23 26.53
CA ASP A 485 11.84 2.55 27.67
C ASP A 485 11.06 3.87 27.49
N ALA A 486 11.11 4.48 26.28
CA ALA A 486 10.32 5.67 26.00
C ALA A 486 8.82 5.39 26.22
N PRO A 487 8.07 6.33 26.84
CA PRO A 487 6.64 6.11 27.08
C PRO A 487 5.83 6.09 25.78
N ASN A 488 4.62 5.52 25.84
CA ASN A 488 3.63 5.73 24.81
C ASN A 488 3.37 7.23 24.62
N VAL A 489 3.33 7.67 23.38
CA VAL A 489 3.03 9.08 23.04
C VAL A 489 1.57 9.29 22.73
N LYS A 490 0.89 8.28 22.20
CA LYS A 490 -0.53 8.32 21.84
C LYS A 490 -1.41 7.80 22.98
N ALA A 491 -2.52 8.48 23.25
CA ALA A 491 -3.50 8.09 24.27
C ALA A 491 -4.75 7.45 23.64
N THR A 492 -5.15 7.90 22.45
CA THR A 492 -6.39 7.47 21.79
C THR A 492 -6.18 7.28 20.30
N GLN A 493 -6.80 6.25 19.73
CA GLN A 493 -6.89 6.06 18.30
C GLN A 493 -8.20 5.36 17.95
N TYR A 494 -9.04 6.00 17.13
CA TYR A 494 -10.24 5.39 16.57
C TYR A 494 -9.94 4.69 15.24
N TYR A 495 -10.80 3.75 14.88
CA TYR A 495 -10.80 3.06 13.59
C TYR A 495 -12.23 2.96 13.06
N GLU A 496 -12.38 3.11 11.77
CA GLU A 496 -13.57 2.75 11.01
C GLU A 496 -13.16 2.23 9.64
N MET A 497 -13.77 1.15 9.21
CA MET A 497 -13.57 0.61 7.87
C MET A 497 -14.82 -0.15 7.43
N LEU A 498 -15.53 0.39 6.40
CA LEU A 498 -16.71 -0.23 5.80
C LEU A 498 -17.77 -0.64 6.84
N GLY A 499 -17.94 0.18 7.87
CA GLY A 499 -18.90 -0.02 8.96
C GLY A 499 -18.35 -0.70 10.20
N SER A 500 -17.27 -1.48 10.11
CA SER A 500 -16.58 -2.01 11.29
C SER A 500 -15.89 -0.87 12.04
N ARG A 501 -15.96 -0.89 13.38
CA ARG A 501 -15.54 0.22 14.23
C ARG A 501 -14.67 -0.28 15.37
N ALA A 502 -13.67 0.51 15.74
CA ALA A 502 -12.92 0.27 16.97
C ALA A 502 -12.37 1.57 17.54
N ILE A 503 -12.07 1.53 18.83
CA ILE A 503 -11.32 2.56 19.52
C ILE A 503 -10.34 1.93 20.50
N TRP A 504 -9.10 2.36 20.43
CA TRP A 504 -8.10 2.09 21.45
C TRP A 504 -7.93 3.34 22.32
N HIS A 505 -7.95 3.18 23.62
CA HIS A 505 -7.73 4.24 24.59
C HIS A 505 -7.02 3.69 25.83
N GLU A 506 -5.79 4.17 26.07
CA GLU A 506 -4.99 3.83 27.27
C GLU A 506 -4.97 2.32 27.58
N GLY A 507 -4.66 1.49 26.57
CA GLY A 507 -4.54 0.04 26.72
C GLY A 507 -5.85 -0.75 26.60
N TRP A 508 -6.99 -0.09 26.52
CA TRP A 508 -8.29 -0.72 26.29
C TRP A 508 -8.74 -0.57 24.84
N THR A 509 -9.35 -1.61 24.29
CA THR A 509 -9.94 -1.58 22.93
C THR A 509 -11.39 -2.03 23.00
N ALA A 510 -12.29 -1.17 22.51
CA ALA A 510 -13.64 -1.58 22.12
C ALA A 510 -13.67 -1.77 20.60
N VAL A 511 -14.20 -2.89 20.11
CA VAL A 511 -14.27 -3.19 18.67
C VAL A 511 -15.57 -3.87 18.31
N THR A 512 -16.08 -3.60 17.11
CA THR A 512 -17.23 -4.29 16.56
C THR A 512 -17.07 -4.53 15.06
N TRP A 513 -17.51 -5.71 14.62
CA TRP A 513 -17.65 -6.04 13.23
C TRP A 513 -19.09 -5.78 12.78
N HIS A 514 -19.25 -4.92 11.79
CA HIS A 514 -20.55 -4.61 11.21
C HIS A 514 -20.91 -5.60 10.09
N LYS A 515 -22.12 -6.12 10.14
CA LYS A 515 -22.66 -6.92 9.05
C LYS A 515 -23.43 -6.01 8.09
N PRO A 516 -23.01 -5.87 6.82
CA PRO A 516 -23.68 -5.01 5.87
C PRO A 516 -25.19 -5.24 5.78
N GLY A 517 -25.97 -4.14 5.78
CA GLY A 517 -27.43 -4.16 5.72
C GLY A 517 -28.15 -4.43 7.04
N THR A 518 -27.44 -4.45 8.18
CA THR A 518 -28.05 -4.54 9.52
C THR A 518 -28.10 -3.17 10.20
N ASP A 519 -28.89 -3.06 11.29
CA ASP A 519 -28.94 -1.83 12.07
C ASP A 519 -27.65 -1.65 12.89
N TRP A 520 -27.06 -0.47 12.82
CA TRP A 520 -25.86 -0.08 13.55
C TRP A 520 -25.97 -0.22 15.07
N ALA A 521 -27.19 -0.11 15.61
CA ALA A 521 -27.47 -0.25 17.03
C ALA A 521 -27.39 -1.71 17.52
N ASP A 522 -27.50 -2.67 16.60
CA ASP A 522 -27.49 -4.10 16.90
C ASP A 522 -26.09 -4.72 16.84
N ASP A 523 -25.07 -3.91 16.47
CA ASP A 523 -23.72 -4.43 16.35
C ASP A 523 -23.16 -4.92 17.70
N PRO A 524 -22.62 -6.15 17.75
CA PRO A 524 -22.05 -6.71 18.97
C PRO A 524 -20.67 -6.09 19.23
N TRP A 525 -20.56 -5.23 20.23
CA TRP A 525 -19.29 -4.71 20.67
C TRP A 525 -18.57 -5.69 21.59
N GLU A 526 -17.28 -5.87 21.35
CA GLU A 526 -16.33 -6.63 22.14
C GLU A 526 -15.41 -5.66 22.88
N LEU A 527 -14.88 -6.05 24.04
CA LEU A 527 -13.97 -5.25 24.86
C LEU A 527 -12.73 -6.04 25.24
N TYR A 528 -11.56 -5.45 25.02
CA TYR A 528 -10.27 -6.07 25.33
C TYR A 528 -9.38 -5.13 26.14
N HIS A 529 -8.62 -5.68 27.10
CA HIS A 529 -7.52 -4.97 27.75
C HIS A 529 -6.22 -5.39 27.09
N GLN A 530 -5.76 -4.63 26.11
CA GLN A 530 -4.73 -5.01 25.17
C GLN A 530 -3.36 -5.28 25.81
N ASP A 531 -3.04 -4.59 26.92
CA ASP A 531 -1.80 -4.83 27.68
C ASP A 531 -1.80 -6.20 28.38
N ALA A 532 -2.98 -6.74 28.70
CA ALA A 532 -3.13 -8.04 29.35
C ALA A 532 -3.56 -9.15 28.38
N ASP A 533 -4.17 -8.79 27.26
CA ASP A 533 -4.67 -9.68 26.20
C ASP A 533 -4.22 -9.16 24.83
N TYR A 534 -2.95 -9.37 24.54
CA TYR A 534 -2.29 -8.85 23.34
C TYR A 534 -2.98 -9.27 22.03
N SER A 535 -3.56 -10.46 21.97
CA SER A 535 -4.16 -11.03 20.76
C SER A 535 -5.67 -10.80 20.63
N GLN A 536 -6.30 -10.16 21.61
CA GLN A 536 -7.76 -10.01 21.68
C GLN A 536 -8.47 -11.38 21.77
N ALA A 537 -8.00 -12.29 22.64
CA ALA A 537 -8.54 -13.62 22.79
C ALA A 537 -9.74 -13.69 23.75
N HIS A 538 -9.86 -12.75 24.69
CA HIS A 538 -10.80 -12.79 25.80
C HIS A 538 -11.69 -11.54 25.85
N ASP A 539 -12.90 -11.66 25.32
CA ASP A 539 -13.87 -10.57 25.39
C ASP A 539 -14.33 -10.29 26.85
N LEU A 540 -14.13 -9.05 27.26
CA LEU A 540 -14.45 -8.53 28.58
C LEU A 540 -15.74 -7.69 28.63
N ALA A 541 -16.47 -7.55 27.52
CA ALA A 541 -17.67 -6.70 27.42
C ALA A 541 -18.69 -6.97 28.52
N ALA A 542 -18.99 -8.23 28.78
CA ALA A 542 -19.93 -8.64 29.83
C ALA A 542 -19.40 -8.39 31.26
N LYS A 543 -18.07 -8.34 31.46
CA LYS A 543 -17.43 -8.12 32.78
C LYS A 543 -17.26 -6.64 33.10
N HIS A 544 -17.09 -5.79 32.09
CA HIS A 544 -16.82 -4.37 32.25
C HIS A 544 -17.76 -3.51 31.37
N PRO A 545 -19.09 -3.61 31.54
CA PRO A 545 -20.05 -2.92 30.67
C PRO A 545 -19.96 -1.39 30.76
N GLU A 546 -19.53 -0.85 31.89
CA GLU A 546 -19.34 0.60 32.06
C GLU A 546 -18.16 1.11 31.24
N LYS A 547 -17.03 0.35 31.23
CA LYS A 547 -15.85 0.71 30.42
C LYS A 547 -16.16 0.58 28.93
N LEU A 548 -16.92 -0.43 28.53
CA LEU A 548 -17.38 -0.56 27.16
C LEU A 548 -18.24 0.63 26.73
N ALA A 549 -19.20 1.03 27.56
CA ALA A 549 -20.05 2.19 27.26
C ALA A 549 -19.27 3.49 27.14
N GLU A 550 -18.28 3.71 28.03
CA GLU A 550 -17.35 4.84 27.96
C GLU A 550 -16.59 4.89 26.62
N LEU A 551 -16.03 3.76 26.18
CA LEU A 551 -15.26 3.70 24.96
C LEU A 551 -16.14 3.85 23.70
N ILE A 552 -17.37 3.31 23.72
CA ILE A 552 -18.31 3.53 22.62
C ILE A 552 -18.66 5.01 22.49
N GLU A 553 -18.91 5.72 23.60
CA GLU A 553 -19.20 7.16 23.56
C GLU A 553 -17.98 7.94 23.04
N LEU A 554 -16.78 7.61 23.50
CA LEU A 554 -15.53 8.21 23.01
C LEU A 554 -15.35 7.98 21.50
N TRP A 555 -15.70 6.77 21.00
CA TRP A 555 -15.67 6.51 19.55
C TRP A 555 -16.60 7.44 18.78
N TRP A 556 -17.80 7.71 19.30
CA TRP A 556 -18.75 8.62 18.66
C TRP A 556 -18.29 10.08 18.71
N GLU A 557 -17.54 10.49 19.73
CA GLU A 557 -16.91 11.81 19.81
C GLU A 557 -15.84 11.96 18.72
N GLU A 558 -14.89 11.04 18.63
CA GLU A 558 -13.87 10.96 17.59
C GLU A 558 -14.48 10.93 16.18
N ALA A 559 -15.54 10.15 15.98
CA ALA A 559 -16.21 10.05 14.69
C ALA A 559 -16.83 11.38 14.21
N ARG A 560 -17.33 12.19 15.13
CA ARG A 560 -17.86 13.54 14.81
C ARG A 560 -16.75 14.54 14.52
N GLU A 561 -15.63 14.46 15.26
CA GLU A 561 -14.49 15.35 15.11
C GLU A 561 -13.76 15.11 13.78
N HIS A 562 -13.58 13.86 13.39
CA HIS A 562 -12.74 13.44 12.27
C HIS A 562 -13.50 13.17 10.96
N ASN A 563 -14.72 13.64 10.79
CA ASN A 563 -15.53 13.46 9.56
C ASN A 563 -15.84 11.99 9.20
N VAL A 564 -15.93 11.09 10.18
CA VAL A 564 -16.26 9.68 9.91
C VAL A 564 -17.69 9.53 9.41
N LEU A 565 -18.57 10.41 9.85
CA LEU A 565 -20.00 10.34 9.55
C LEU A 565 -20.34 10.95 8.17
N PRO A 566 -21.35 10.38 7.45
CA PRO A 566 -22.19 9.25 7.85
C PRO A 566 -21.47 7.92 7.69
N LEU A 567 -21.79 6.94 8.54
CA LEU A 567 -21.39 5.56 8.34
C LEU A 567 -21.98 5.02 7.04
N ASP A 568 -21.20 4.23 6.31
CA ASP A 568 -21.60 3.70 5.00
C ASP A 568 -21.10 2.27 4.84
N ASP A 569 -21.99 1.30 4.95
CA ASP A 569 -21.73 -0.13 4.80
C ASP A 569 -21.93 -0.64 3.37
N ARG A 570 -22.27 0.25 2.42
CA ARG A 570 -22.38 -0.13 1.01
C ARG A 570 -21.03 -0.60 0.49
N GLY A 571 -21.02 -1.74 -0.16
CA GLY A 571 -19.85 -2.30 -0.79
C GLY A 571 -19.75 -1.89 -2.27
N ARG A 572 -20.17 -2.79 -3.13
CA ARG A 572 -20.04 -2.66 -4.59
C ARG A 572 -20.90 -1.55 -5.20
N GLU A 573 -22.01 -1.19 -4.57
CA GLU A 573 -22.87 -0.07 -4.97
C GLU A 573 -22.07 1.24 -5.09
N ARG A 574 -21.00 1.40 -4.31
CA ARG A 574 -20.14 2.57 -4.36
C ARG A 574 -19.34 2.67 -5.69
N PHE A 575 -18.96 1.53 -6.28
CA PHE A 575 -18.23 1.54 -7.56
C PHE A 575 -19.08 2.05 -8.74
N ILE A 576 -20.40 1.85 -8.66
CA ILE A 576 -21.36 2.21 -9.70
C ILE A 576 -22.25 3.40 -9.33
N ASP A 577 -21.95 4.11 -8.25
CA ASP A 577 -22.72 5.28 -7.81
C ASP A 577 -22.67 6.38 -8.89
N PRO A 578 -23.82 6.74 -9.49
CA PRO A 578 -23.87 7.71 -10.59
C PRO A 578 -23.57 9.15 -10.16
N THR A 579 -23.50 9.42 -8.86
CA THR A 579 -23.17 10.75 -8.32
C THR A 579 -21.67 11.00 -8.29
N ARG A 580 -20.85 9.97 -8.52
CA ARG A 580 -19.39 10.09 -8.55
C ARG A 580 -18.93 10.90 -9.76
N PRO A 581 -17.94 11.78 -9.62
CA PRO A 581 -17.33 12.45 -10.75
C PRO A 581 -16.79 11.45 -11.78
N ALA A 582 -17.17 11.61 -13.03
CA ALA A 582 -16.66 10.79 -14.13
C ALA A 582 -15.30 11.32 -14.62
N ALA A 583 -14.43 10.41 -15.04
CA ALA A 583 -13.15 10.78 -15.65
C ALA A 583 -13.30 11.33 -17.09
N SER A 584 -14.43 11.08 -17.72
CA SER A 584 -14.80 11.63 -19.03
C SER A 584 -16.29 11.88 -19.10
N GLU A 585 -16.71 12.87 -19.90
CA GLU A 585 -18.12 13.11 -20.18
C GLU A 585 -18.72 11.95 -20.97
N ASP A 586 -19.99 11.62 -20.69
CA ASP A 586 -20.75 10.69 -21.51
C ASP A 586 -20.91 11.25 -22.93
N ARG A 587 -20.55 10.45 -23.91
CA ARG A 587 -20.58 10.81 -25.33
C ARG A 587 -21.16 9.68 -26.14
N GLU A 588 -21.93 10.02 -27.17
CA GLU A 588 -22.43 9.03 -28.13
C GLU A 588 -21.31 8.48 -29.04
N VAL A 589 -20.22 9.24 -29.24
CA VAL A 589 -19.10 8.88 -30.11
C VAL A 589 -17.79 9.15 -29.40
N TYR A 590 -17.01 8.09 -29.21
CA TYR A 590 -15.64 8.13 -28.72
C TYR A 590 -14.68 8.00 -29.89
N ARG A 591 -13.65 8.84 -29.95
CA ARG A 591 -12.64 8.84 -31.00
C ARG A 591 -11.27 8.64 -30.39
N TYR A 592 -10.57 7.63 -30.88
CA TYR A 592 -9.21 7.29 -30.48
C TYR A 592 -8.26 7.51 -31.64
N TYR A 593 -7.03 7.87 -31.33
CA TYR A 593 -6.01 8.25 -32.29
C TYR A 593 -4.80 7.33 -32.15
N ARG A 594 -4.10 7.08 -33.25
CA ARG A 594 -2.86 6.32 -33.25
C ARG A 594 -1.78 7.06 -32.44
N GLY A 595 -0.96 6.32 -31.70
CA GLY A 595 0.18 6.87 -30.94
C GLY A 595 -0.22 7.59 -29.66
N THR A 596 -1.44 7.34 -29.15
CA THR A 596 -1.85 7.79 -27.81
C THR A 596 -1.43 6.76 -26.76
N THR A 597 -1.29 7.21 -25.51
CA THR A 597 -1.04 6.33 -24.37
C THR A 597 -2.26 5.47 -24.05
N PRO A 598 -2.09 4.32 -23.37
CA PRO A 598 -3.21 3.53 -22.87
C PRO A 598 -4.17 4.38 -22.03
N ILE A 599 -5.47 4.16 -22.22
CA ILE A 599 -6.53 4.91 -21.54
C ILE A 599 -7.04 4.07 -20.37
N PRO A 600 -7.06 4.59 -19.14
CA PRO A 600 -7.54 3.84 -17.98
C PRO A 600 -9.06 3.58 -18.06
N ASN A 601 -9.50 2.46 -17.49
CA ASN A 601 -10.91 2.03 -17.51
C ASN A 601 -11.91 3.11 -17.08
N PRO A 602 -11.68 3.94 -16.05
CA PRO A 602 -12.64 4.99 -15.68
C PRO A 602 -12.90 6.05 -16.77
N SER A 603 -12.01 6.12 -17.77
CA SER A 603 -12.13 7.06 -18.91
C SER A 603 -12.72 6.44 -20.18
N LEU A 604 -13.08 5.15 -20.14
CA LEU A 604 -13.60 4.41 -21.30
C LEU A 604 -15.13 4.34 -21.28
N PRO A 605 -15.76 4.20 -22.47
CA PRO A 605 -17.19 3.92 -22.54
C PRO A 605 -17.52 2.55 -21.96
N VAL A 606 -18.63 2.45 -21.25
CA VAL A 606 -19.19 1.16 -20.84
C VAL A 606 -19.88 0.54 -22.06
N ILE A 607 -19.26 -0.44 -22.69
CA ILE A 607 -19.81 -1.14 -23.86
C ILE A 607 -20.40 -2.51 -23.53
N LEU A 608 -20.23 -2.98 -22.30
CA LEU A 608 -20.78 -4.26 -21.82
C LEU A 608 -22.31 -4.21 -21.85
N ASN A 609 -22.92 -5.22 -22.44
CA ASN A 609 -24.37 -5.35 -22.58
C ASN A 609 -25.06 -4.11 -23.22
N THR A 610 -24.33 -3.37 -24.06
CA THR A 610 -24.79 -2.17 -24.75
C THR A 610 -24.56 -2.29 -26.26
N PRO A 611 -25.58 -2.05 -27.11
CA PRO A 611 -25.38 -2.00 -28.55
C PRO A 611 -24.36 -0.92 -28.92
N HIS A 612 -23.33 -1.29 -29.66
CA HIS A 612 -22.28 -0.37 -30.09
C HIS A 612 -21.72 -0.71 -31.46
N THR A 613 -21.04 0.22 -32.07
CA THR A 613 -20.36 0.05 -33.37
C THR A 613 -18.91 0.51 -33.21
N ILE A 614 -17.98 -0.34 -33.67
CA ILE A 614 -16.55 0.00 -33.73
C ILE A 614 -16.22 0.25 -35.22
N THR A 615 -15.65 1.42 -35.50
CA THR A 615 -15.23 1.79 -36.88
C THR A 615 -13.75 2.15 -36.87
N ALA A 616 -12.94 1.42 -37.64
CA ALA A 616 -11.55 1.72 -37.90
C ALA A 616 -11.37 2.23 -39.34
N ARG A 617 -10.66 3.37 -39.51
CA ARG A 617 -10.24 3.85 -40.83
C ARG A 617 -8.75 3.57 -40.97
N LEU A 618 -8.41 2.72 -41.92
CA LEU A 618 -7.03 2.30 -42.17
C LEU A 618 -6.74 2.25 -43.67
N THR A 619 -5.46 2.32 -43.99
CA THR A 619 -4.93 1.97 -45.32
C THR A 619 -4.08 0.73 -45.09
N ALA A 620 -4.47 -0.39 -45.68
CA ALA A 620 -3.76 -1.67 -45.58
C ALA A 620 -3.20 -2.10 -46.92
N GLN A 621 -2.05 -2.74 -46.91
CA GLN A 621 -1.45 -3.42 -48.03
C GLN A 621 -1.61 -4.94 -47.86
N SER A 622 -1.39 -5.68 -48.92
CA SER A 622 -1.42 -7.15 -48.85
C SER A 622 -0.33 -7.65 -47.92
N GLY A 623 -0.74 -8.42 -46.88
CA GLY A 623 0.16 -8.96 -45.86
C GLY A 623 0.30 -8.08 -44.59
N ASP A 624 -0.37 -6.94 -44.52
CA ASP A 624 -0.42 -6.16 -43.27
C ASP A 624 -1.26 -6.89 -42.22
N GLU A 625 -0.70 -7.01 -41.02
CA GLU A 625 -1.32 -7.63 -39.85
C GLU A 625 -1.12 -6.75 -38.59
N GLY A 626 -2.01 -6.89 -37.61
CA GLY A 626 -1.88 -6.22 -36.33
C GLY A 626 -3.19 -5.78 -35.70
N VAL A 627 -3.08 -5.33 -34.46
CA VAL A 627 -4.21 -4.84 -33.67
C VAL A 627 -4.61 -3.44 -34.12
N LEU A 628 -5.89 -3.24 -34.34
CA LEU A 628 -6.49 -1.94 -34.64
C LEU A 628 -6.91 -1.20 -33.38
N VAL A 629 -7.57 -1.92 -32.47
CA VAL A 629 -7.98 -1.42 -31.16
C VAL A 629 -8.29 -2.61 -30.23
N SER A 630 -7.97 -2.44 -28.94
CA SER A 630 -8.29 -3.44 -27.92
C SER A 630 -8.66 -2.76 -26.60
N GLN A 631 -9.36 -3.49 -25.75
CA GLN A 631 -9.63 -3.13 -24.36
C GLN A 631 -9.52 -4.38 -23.50
N GLY A 632 -8.88 -4.26 -22.33
CA GLY A 632 -8.65 -5.37 -21.40
C GLY A 632 -7.39 -6.16 -21.72
N GLY A 633 -7.33 -7.37 -21.20
CA GLY A 633 -6.19 -8.29 -21.28
C GLY A 633 -6.60 -9.73 -21.55
N GLU A 634 -5.73 -10.66 -21.17
CA GLU A 634 -5.95 -12.09 -21.40
C GLU A 634 -7.14 -12.66 -20.63
N LEU A 635 -7.41 -12.16 -19.42
CA LEU A 635 -8.48 -12.68 -18.57
C LEU A 635 -9.86 -12.15 -18.94
N ALA A 636 -9.94 -10.92 -19.47
CA ALA A 636 -11.18 -10.31 -19.92
C ALA A 636 -10.90 -9.18 -20.91
N GLY A 637 -11.77 -9.01 -21.91
CA GLY A 637 -11.66 -7.90 -22.84
C GLY A 637 -12.07 -8.24 -24.26
N TRP A 638 -11.75 -7.33 -25.18
CA TRP A 638 -12.03 -7.53 -26.61
C TRP A 638 -10.91 -6.92 -27.46
N VAL A 639 -10.77 -7.45 -28.67
CA VAL A 639 -9.78 -6.98 -29.62
C VAL A 639 -10.35 -7.03 -31.05
N LEU A 640 -10.09 -5.96 -31.81
CA LEU A 640 -10.29 -5.90 -33.25
C LEU A 640 -8.92 -5.84 -33.91
N PHE A 641 -8.62 -6.79 -34.78
CA PHE A 641 -7.32 -6.91 -35.43
C PHE A 641 -7.44 -7.42 -36.87
N VAL A 642 -6.36 -7.32 -37.64
CA VAL A 642 -6.22 -7.87 -38.99
C VAL A 642 -5.20 -9.00 -38.94
N GLN A 643 -5.56 -10.14 -39.49
CA GLN A 643 -4.69 -11.30 -39.67
C GLN A 643 -5.11 -12.08 -40.92
N ASP A 644 -4.15 -12.61 -41.70
CA ASP A 644 -4.40 -13.36 -42.93
C ASP A 644 -5.32 -12.60 -43.91
N GLY A 645 -5.20 -11.28 -43.99
CA GLY A 645 -6.00 -10.42 -44.87
C GLY A 645 -7.46 -10.28 -44.46
N ARG A 646 -7.83 -10.64 -43.24
CA ARG A 646 -9.20 -10.56 -42.69
C ARG A 646 -9.23 -9.75 -41.42
N ALA A 647 -10.35 -9.07 -41.18
CA ALA A 647 -10.64 -8.45 -39.89
C ALA A 647 -11.23 -9.50 -38.94
N HIS A 648 -10.69 -9.55 -37.74
CA HIS A 648 -11.13 -10.42 -36.64
C HIS A 648 -11.60 -9.57 -35.48
N TYR A 649 -12.68 -9.99 -34.83
CA TYR A 649 -13.13 -9.48 -33.54
C TYR A 649 -13.24 -10.65 -32.57
N ILE A 650 -12.53 -10.55 -31.47
CA ILE A 650 -12.59 -11.52 -30.37
C ILE A 650 -13.07 -10.79 -29.13
N HIS A 651 -14.00 -11.38 -28.42
CA HIS A 651 -14.46 -10.90 -27.10
C HIS A 651 -14.30 -12.04 -26.10
N ASN A 652 -13.47 -11.82 -25.10
CA ASN A 652 -13.25 -12.74 -23.99
C ASN A 652 -14.03 -12.23 -22.78
N VAL A 653 -15.02 -12.98 -22.33
CA VAL A 653 -15.82 -12.67 -21.15
C VAL A 653 -15.30 -13.51 -19.98
N LEU A 654 -14.29 -13.00 -19.26
CA LEU A 654 -13.76 -13.57 -18.02
C LEU A 654 -13.26 -15.02 -18.15
N LYS A 655 -12.76 -15.42 -19.32
CA LYS A 655 -12.41 -16.82 -19.66
C LYS A 655 -13.57 -17.82 -19.51
N ILE A 656 -14.81 -17.36 -19.65
CA ILE A 656 -15.99 -18.23 -19.63
C ILE A 656 -16.42 -18.56 -21.06
N GLU A 657 -16.28 -17.62 -21.98
CA GLU A 657 -16.58 -17.74 -23.41
C GLU A 657 -15.44 -17.12 -24.24
#